data_491580bc2c756c90438b28ddc1914c89
#
_entry.id   491580bc2c756c90438b28ddc1914c89
#
_cell.length_a   1.000
_cell.length_b   1.000
_cell.length_c   1.000
_cell.angle_alpha   90.00
_cell.angle_beta   90.00
_cell.angle_gamma   90.00
#
_symmetry.space_group_name_H-M   'P 1'
#
loop_
_entity.id
_entity.type
_entity.pdbx_description
1 polymer ?
#
loop_
_entity_poly.entity_id
_entity_poly.type
_entity_poly.pdbx_seq_one_letter_code
_entity_poly.pdbx_strand_id
1 'polypeptide(L)'
;MEMMDTMERPIKVTEWQKTYTYDSGINSGMNTSAPSVTGKTMLMDDDDLGGYSQYTTVKTTTYSQPQVQASGEMESQMAMTRAQRVRAAMYPETVEDHHSAYLLSTQIDGQQTNVQKLAEPSQMLKSAIVHLINYQDDAELATRAIPELTKLLNDEDPVVVNKASMIVNQLSKKEASRRALMQSPQIVAAVVRTMQNTSDMETARCTTSILHNLSHHREGLLSIFKSGGIPALVRMLSSPVESVLFYAITTLHNLLLYQEGAKMAVRLADGLQKMVPLLNKNNPKFLAITTDCLQLLAYGNQESKLIILANGGPQGLVQIMRTYNYEKLLWTTSRVLKVLSVCPSNKPAIVEAGGMQALGKHLTSSSPRLVQNCLWTLRNLSDVATKQEGLDNVLKILVNQLSSDDVNVLTCATGTLSNLTCNNSRNKTLVTQSNGVESLIHTILRASDKDDISEPAVCALRHLTSRHPDAEVAQNSVRLHYGIPAIVKLIGQPYQWPLVKATIGLIRNLALCPANHAPLHDAGVIPRLVQLLVKAHQDAQRHAASGTQQPYTDGVRMEEIVEGCTGALHILARDPMNRMEIYKLNTIPLFVQLLYSPVENIQRVSAGVLCELAQDKEAADTIDAEGASAPLMELLHSHNEGTATYAAAVLFRISEDKNPDYRKRVSVELTNAIFRQDPAAWEAAQSMIPIGEPYADDDNYRPMYHDEIPLDHMGDLEPDYAIDGYSDHGGRLYADNNMMA
;
A
#
# COMPACT_ATOMS: atom_id res chain seq x y z
N MET A 1 24.84 15.22 -30.96
CA MET A 1 26.15 14.99 -30.34
C MET A 1 26.39 16.19 -29.42
N GLU A 2 25.71 16.18 -28.28
CA GLU A 2 25.92 17.10 -27.17
C GLU A 2 25.78 16.28 -25.90
N MET A 3 26.95 16.04 -25.30
CA MET A 3 27.02 15.42 -23.98
C MET A 3 26.58 16.48 -22.96
N MET A 4 25.41 16.29 -22.36
CA MET A 4 25.07 16.99 -21.12
C MET A 4 25.81 16.30 -19.96
N ASP A 5 26.84 16.99 -19.51
CA ASP A 5 27.54 16.75 -18.25
C ASP A 5 26.56 16.98 -17.09
N THR A 6 25.94 15.93 -16.59
CA THR A 6 25.23 15.96 -15.32
C THR A 6 26.28 15.95 -14.20
N MET A 7 26.69 17.12 -13.77
CA MET A 7 27.39 17.30 -12.50
C MET A 7 26.49 16.77 -11.36
N GLU A 8 26.67 15.50 -11.00
CA GLU A 8 26.16 14.94 -9.76
C GLU A 8 26.80 15.70 -8.59
N ARG A 9 25.99 16.48 -7.90
CA ARG A 9 26.40 17.11 -6.64
C ARG A 9 26.78 15.98 -5.65
N PRO A 10 27.96 16.05 -5.00
CA PRO A 10 28.33 15.06 -4.02
C PRO A 10 27.36 15.11 -2.83
N ILE A 11 26.51 14.11 -2.69
CA ILE A 11 25.64 13.95 -1.52
C ILE A 11 26.56 13.69 -0.32
N LYS A 12 26.59 14.63 0.62
CA LYS A 12 27.35 14.46 1.86
C LYS A 12 26.59 13.46 2.75
N VAL A 13 27.21 12.38 3.13
CA VAL A 13 26.62 11.37 4.05
C VAL A 13 26.15 12.02 5.36
N THR A 14 26.76 13.14 5.74
CA THR A 14 26.35 13.97 6.88
C THR A 14 24.96 14.60 6.76
N GLU A 15 24.41 14.77 5.55
CA GLU A 15 23.06 15.32 5.36
C GLU A 15 22.00 14.34 5.86
N TRP A 16 22.26 13.04 5.76
CA TRP A 16 21.39 12.03 6.32
C TRP A 16 21.27 12.17 7.86
N GLN A 17 22.34 12.44 8.58
CA GLN A 17 22.28 12.65 10.02
C GLN A 17 21.47 13.88 10.40
N LYS A 18 21.56 14.96 9.60
CA LYS A 18 20.72 16.16 9.79
C LYS A 18 19.25 15.85 9.57
N THR A 19 18.92 15.10 8.53
CA THR A 19 17.54 14.70 8.27
C THR A 19 17.02 13.78 9.39
N TYR A 20 17.86 12.89 9.91
CA TYR A 20 17.49 12.00 11.00
C TYR A 20 17.31 12.72 12.35
N THR A 21 18.13 13.72 12.66
CA THR A 21 18.00 14.55 13.86
C THR A 21 16.82 15.51 13.77
N TYR A 22 16.53 16.04 12.60
CA TYR A 22 15.39 16.92 12.36
C TYR A 22 14.05 16.17 12.51
N ASP A 23 14.00 14.92 12.01
CA ASP A 23 12.83 14.05 12.11
C ASP A 23 12.61 13.49 13.54
N SER A 24 13.59 13.56 14.43
CA SER A 24 13.46 13.03 15.79
C SER A 24 12.79 13.97 16.79
N GLY A 25 12.26 15.11 16.33
CA GLY A 25 11.55 16.05 17.22
C GLY A 25 12.42 16.79 18.23
N ILE A 26 13.75 16.68 18.13
CA ILE A 26 14.68 17.49 18.90
C ILE A 26 14.94 18.78 18.12
N ASN A 27 13.91 19.57 17.97
CA ASN A 27 14.06 20.94 17.53
C ASN A 27 13.39 21.86 18.54
N SER A 28 14.16 22.22 19.57
CA SER A 28 13.87 23.46 20.26
C SER A 28 14.26 24.58 19.29
N GLY A 29 13.29 25.36 18.85
CA GLY A 29 13.51 26.53 18.02
C GLY A 29 14.40 27.54 18.73
N MET A 30 15.69 27.40 18.53
CA MET A 30 16.66 28.44 18.81
C MET A 30 17.46 28.67 17.56
N ASN A 31 17.34 29.89 17.05
CA ASN A 31 18.28 30.45 16.10
C ASN A 31 19.70 30.10 16.51
N THR A 32 20.36 29.29 15.73
CA THR A 32 21.77 29.00 15.90
C THR A 32 22.59 30.25 15.57
N SER A 33 22.81 31.04 16.60
CA SER A 33 24.05 31.77 16.66
C SER A 33 25.22 30.78 16.53
N ALA A 34 26.29 31.19 15.87
CA ALA A 34 27.47 30.45 15.46
C ALA A 34 27.89 29.32 16.41
N PRO A 35 28.46 28.22 15.86
CA PRO A 35 28.84 27.07 16.66
C PRO A 35 29.71 27.49 17.82
N SER A 36 29.25 27.23 19.02
CA SER A 36 30.05 27.43 20.20
C SER A 36 31.33 26.61 20.08
N VAL A 37 32.45 27.27 20.36
CA VAL A 37 33.81 26.77 20.22
C VAL A 37 34.13 25.63 21.21
N THR A 38 33.18 25.15 21.97
CA THR A 38 33.35 23.93 22.75
C THR A 38 32.96 22.75 21.86
N GLY A 39 33.96 22.07 21.32
CA GLY A 39 33.85 20.86 20.51
C GLY A 39 33.22 19.69 21.27
N LYS A 40 31.94 19.80 21.56
CA LYS A 40 31.08 18.66 21.84
C LYS A 40 30.48 18.25 20.52
N THR A 41 31.26 17.53 19.71
CA THR A 41 30.69 16.50 18.87
C THR A 41 29.82 15.66 19.79
N MET A 42 28.51 15.59 19.55
CA MET A 42 27.67 14.55 20.14
C MET A 42 28.17 13.22 19.56
N LEU A 43 29.22 12.71 20.15
CA LEU A 43 29.51 11.29 20.11
C LEU A 43 28.39 10.67 20.93
N MET A 44 27.63 9.78 20.34
CA MET A 44 26.81 8.87 21.15
C MET A 44 27.78 8.16 22.08
N ASP A 45 27.74 8.49 23.35
CA ASP A 45 28.45 7.73 24.35
C ASP A 45 27.90 6.32 24.33
N ASP A 46 28.76 5.32 24.48
CA ASP A 46 28.41 3.90 24.54
C ASP A 46 27.27 3.61 25.54
N ASP A 47 26.97 4.54 26.44
CA ASP A 47 25.96 4.45 27.49
C ASP A 47 24.51 4.76 26.99
N ASP A 48 24.32 5.32 25.80
CA ASP A 48 22.98 5.70 25.28
C ASP A 48 22.16 4.49 24.75
N LEU A 49 22.76 3.30 24.73
CA LEU A 49 22.09 2.04 24.39
C LEU A 49 21.41 1.36 25.59
N GLY A 50 21.72 1.78 26.80
CA GLY A 50 21.27 1.16 28.07
C GLY A 50 20.20 1.92 28.85
N GLY A 51 19.51 2.88 28.27
CA GLY A 51 18.30 3.47 28.88
C GLY A 51 18.48 4.27 30.21
N TYR A 52 19.67 4.75 30.52
CA TYR A 52 19.92 5.64 31.65
C TYR A 52 20.50 6.98 31.21
N SER A 53 19.63 7.98 31.14
CA SER A 53 20.02 9.38 31.11
C SER A 53 20.50 9.81 32.50
N GLN A 54 21.78 9.73 32.75
CA GLN A 54 22.40 10.52 33.83
C GLN A 54 23.50 11.37 33.23
N TYR A 55 23.30 12.68 33.30
CA TYR A 55 24.37 13.64 33.09
C TYR A 55 25.43 13.44 34.18
N THR A 56 26.42 12.62 33.90
CA THR A 56 27.61 12.56 34.74
C THR A 56 28.62 13.54 34.20
N THR A 57 28.80 14.62 34.92
CA THR A 57 30.00 15.43 34.83
C THR A 57 31.17 14.49 35.11
N VAL A 58 31.96 14.21 34.06
CA VAL A 58 33.18 13.39 34.20
C VAL A 58 34.15 14.18 35.08
N LYS A 59 34.12 13.91 36.38
CA LYS A 59 35.29 14.11 37.21
C LYS A 59 36.29 13.06 36.76
N THR A 60 37.37 13.52 36.15
CA THR A 60 38.55 12.73 35.83
C THR A 60 39.10 12.18 37.14
N THR A 61 38.70 10.97 37.49
CA THR A 61 39.39 10.21 38.53
C THR A 61 40.60 9.54 37.87
N THR A 62 41.74 10.07 38.12
CA THR A 62 43.04 9.51 37.75
C THR A 62 43.21 8.15 38.42
N TYR A 63 42.97 7.06 37.68
CA TYR A 63 43.52 5.74 38.03
C TYR A 63 44.96 5.67 37.56
N SER A 64 45.89 5.78 38.50
CA SER A 64 47.31 5.59 38.30
C SER A 64 47.61 4.11 38.04
N GLN A 65 47.87 3.75 36.76
CA GLN A 65 48.64 2.54 36.43
C GLN A 65 49.98 2.95 35.82
N PRO A 66 51.07 2.24 36.13
CA PRO A 66 52.46 2.69 35.86
C PRO A 66 52.88 2.75 34.40
N GLN A 67 52.08 2.29 33.45
CA GLN A 67 52.38 2.33 32.03
C GLN A 67 51.80 3.52 31.25
N VAL A 68 51.05 4.42 31.91
CA VAL A 68 50.47 5.63 31.30
C VAL A 68 51.44 6.80 31.29
N GLN A 69 52.53 6.73 32.03
CA GLN A 69 53.49 7.83 32.13
C GLN A 69 54.17 8.19 30.81
N ALA A 70 54.56 7.21 30.00
CA ALA A 70 55.28 7.47 28.74
C ALA A 70 54.37 8.15 27.67
N SER A 71 53.09 7.81 27.65
CA SER A 71 52.12 8.46 26.71
C SER A 71 51.71 9.84 27.21
N GLY A 72 51.63 10.05 28.53
CA GLY A 72 51.29 11.33 29.10
C GLY A 72 52.42 12.38 28.95
N GLU A 73 53.67 11.97 29.03
CA GLU A 73 54.81 12.86 28.76
C GLU A 73 54.91 13.26 27.31
N MET A 74 54.64 12.36 26.37
CA MET A 74 54.62 12.68 24.93
C MET A 74 53.43 13.55 24.55
N GLU A 75 52.27 13.32 25.14
CA GLU A 75 51.09 14.14 24.95
C GLU A 75 51.26 15.54 25.56
N SER A 76 51.92 15.67 26.73
CA SER A 76 52.30 16.91 27.38
C SER A 76 53.36 17.67 26.55
N GLN A 77 54.36 17.01 26.01
CA GLN A 77 55.34 17.63 25.09
C GLN A 77 54.71 18.09 23.80
N MET A 78 53.82 17.30 23.21
CA MET A 78 53.03 17.74 22.05
C MET A 78 52.14 18.92 22.33
N ALA A 79 51.49 18.98 23.51
CA ALA A 79 50.68 20.09 23.90
C ALA A 79 51.50 21.39 24.10
N MET A 80 52.70 21.28 24.69
CA MET A 80 53.64 22.42 24.81
C MET A 80 54.15 22.88 23.44
N THR A 81 54.55 21.97 22.57
CA THR A 81 54.97 22.30 21.21
C THR A 81 53.85 22.92 20.41
N ARG A 82 52.63 22.43 20.59
CA ARG A 82 51.41 22.95 20.00
C ARG A 82 51.11 24.38 20.48
N ALA A 83 51.23 24.61 21.79
CA ALA A 83 51.07 25.94 22.36
C ALA A 83 52.11 26.96 21.84
N GLN A 84 53.37 26.51 21.67
CA GLN A 84 54.42 27.33 21.07
C GLN A 84 54.13 27.68 19.60
N ARG A 85 53.70 26.74 18.81
CA ARG A 85 53.31 27.02 17.39
C ARG A 85 52.13 27.94 17.28
N VAL A 86 51.12 27.80 18.13
CA VAL A 86 49.98 28.73 18.21
C VAL A 86 50.43 30.11 18.58
N ARG A 87 51.34 30.27 19.58
CA ARG A 87 51.89 31.57 19.99
C ARG A 87 52.70 32.21 18.87
N ALA A 88 53.60 31.45 18.22
CA ALA A 88 54.39 31.94 17.09
C ALA A 88 53.53 32.37 15.89
N ALA A 89 52.43 31.67 15.59
CA ALA A 89 51.51 32.00 14.52
C ALA A 89 50.63 33.24 14.80
N MET A 90 50.31 33.46 16.10
CA MET A 90 49.45 34.59 16.49
C MET A 90 50.22 35.88 16.86
N TYR A 91 51.47 35.74 17.30
CA TYR A 91 52.31 36.83 17.75
C TYR A 91 53.76 36.63 17.29
N PRO A 92 54.06 36.79 16.01
CA PRO A 92 55.37 36.52 15.45
C PRO A 92 56.48 37.40 16.07
N GLU A 93 56.15 38.54 16.66
CA GLU A 93 57.08 39.51 17.23
C GLU A 93 57.37 39.27 18.74
N THR A 94 56.69 38.32 19.40
CA THR A 94 56.77 38.11 20.86
C THR A 94 57.40 36.77 21.28
N VAL A 95 58.19 36.14 20.41
CA VAL A 95 58.74 34.79 20.66
C VAL A 95 59.81 34.81 21.79
N GLU A 96 60.26 36.00 22.21
CA GLU A 96 61.34 36.09 23.20
C GLU A 96 60.93 36.57 24.64
N ASP A 97 59.69 36.96 24.88
CA ASP A 97 59.30 37.52 26.20
C ASP A 97 58.41 36.59 27.05
N HIS A 98 59.04 36.01 28.07
CA HIS A 98 58.40 35.30 29.18
C HIS A 98 57.86 36.30 30.21
N HIS A 99 56.84 37.10 29.98
CA HIS A 99 56.08 37.75 31.05
C HIS A 99 54.60 38.01 30.72
N SER A 100 53.80 37.62 31.67
CA SER A 100 52.33 37.68 31.77
C SER A 100 51.71 38.98 31.25
N ALA A 101 50.82 38.88 30.29
CA ALA A 101 49.86 39.94 29.97
C ALA A 101 48.68 39.88 30.93
N TYR A 102 48.57 40.84 31.79
CA TYR A 102 47.37 41.12 32.59
C TYR A 102 46.28 41.62 31.65
N LEU A 103 45.20 40.91 31.53
CA LEU A 103 43.97 41.34 30.87
C LEU A 103 43.27 42.32 31.83
N LEU A 104 43.31 43.60 31.54
CA LEU A 104 42.46 44.62 32.15
C LEU A 104 41.03 44.41 31.60
N SER A 105 40.17 43.97 32.49
CA SER A 105 38.71 43.90 32.20
C SER A 105 38.11 45.27 32.55
N THR A 106 37.71 46.02 31.53
CA THR A 106 36.86 47.20 31.73
C THR A 106 35.42 46.79 31.43
N GLN A 107 34.70 46.27 32.44
CA GLN A 107 33.24 46.21 32.37
C GLN A 107 32.67 47.52 32.91
N ILE A 108 32.08 48.33 32.06
CA ILE A 108 31.14 49.36 32.43
C ILE A 108 29.85 49.10 31.67
N ASP A 109 28.79 48.86 32.43
CA ASP A 109 27.39 48.86 32.04
C ASP A 109 27.01 48.18 30.71
N GLY A 110 26.71 46.91 30.69
CA GLY A 110 25.75 46.21 29.82
C GLY A 110 25.80 46.41 28.29
N GLN A 111 26.60 47.36 27.76
CA GLN A 111 26.79 47.60 26.34
C GLN A 111 28.17 47.19 25.88
N GLN A 112 28.24 46.32 24.88
CA GLN A 112 29.52 45.95 24.23
C GLN A 112 30.21 47.18 23.68
N THR A 113 31.42 47.43 24.15
CA THR A 113 32.27 48.53 23.61
C THR A 113 32.71 48.20 22.19
N ASN A 114 33.06 49.22 21.40
CA ASN A 114 33.59 49.05 20.01
C ASN A 114 34.84 48.15 20.00
N VAL A 115 35.62 48.16 21.05
CA VAL A 115 36.81 47.30 21.22
C VAL A 115 36.38 45.83 21.43
N GLN A 116 35.33 45.58 22.16
CA GLN A 116 34.79 44.22 22.30
C GLN A 116 34.19 43.71 20.98
N LYS A 117 33.51 44.55 20.24
CA LYS A 117 33.00 44.21 18.89
C LYS A 117 34.10 43.86 17.87
N LEU A 118 35.27 44.54 17.98
CA LEU A 118 36.44 44.23 17.17
C LEU A 118 37.22 43.00 17.68
N ALA A 119 37.13 42.70 18.98
CA ALA A 119 37.81 41.55 19.58
C ALA A 119 37.15 40.20 19.19
N GLU A 120 35.82 40.16 18.99
CA GLU A 120 35.11 38.94 18.61
C GLU A 120 35.63 38.30 17.31
N PRO A 121 35.80 39.03 16.17
CA PRO A 121 36.37 38.44 14.96
C PRO A 121 37.81 37.96 15.17
N SER A 122 38.60 38.68 15.94
CA SER A 122 39.99 38.31 16.26
C SER A 122 40.02 37.02 17.09
N GLN A 123 39.14 36.86 18.09
CA GLN A 123 39.01 35.65 18.87
C GLN A 123 38.53 34.45 18.01
N MET A 124 37.58 34.68 17.12
CA MET A 124 37.13 33.65 16.16
C MET A 124 38.29 33.23 15.26
N LEU A 125 39.08 34.14 14.74
CA LEU A 125 40.25 33.83 13.93
C LEU A 125 41.30 33.04 14.71
N LYS A 126 41.59 33.45 15.94
CA LYS A 126 42.51 32.75 16.87
C LYS A 126 42.02 31.32 17.11
N SER A 127 40.73 31.18 17.41
CA SER A 127 40.11 29.86 17.60
C SER A 127 40.22 29.00 16.33
N ALA A 128 39.95 29.57 15.17
CA ALA A 128 40.08 28.85 13.91
C ALA A 128 41.52 28.39 13.62
N ILE A 129 42.52 29.23 13.92
CA ILE A 129 43.95 28.86 13.77
C ILE A 129 44.30 27.72 14.71
N VAL A 130 43.87 27.78 16.00
CA VAL A 130 44.10 26.70 16.95
C VAL A 130 43.45 25.39 16.48
N HIS A 131 42.25 25.46 15.96
CA HIS A 131 41.59 24.30 15.39
C HIS A 131 42.34 23.71 14.17
N LEU A 132 42.85 24.55 13.29
CA LEU A 132 43.64 24.12 12.13
C LEU A 132 44.94 23.43 12.54
N ILE A 133 45.66 24.01 13.51
CA ILE A 133 46.90 23.40 14.02
C ILE A 133 46.60 22.05 14.70
N ASN A 134 45.60 21.99 15.56
CA ASN A 134 45.18 20.75 16.21
C ASN A 134 44.77 19.68 15.20
N TYR A 135 44.04 20.08 14.15
CA TYR A 135 43.65 19.20 13.08
C TYR A 135 44.85 18.61 12.33
N GLN A 136 45.83 19.45 12.00
CA GLN A 136 47.06 19.05 11.31
C GLN A 136 47.90 18.10 12.17
N ASP A 137 48.03 18.38 13.45
CA ASP A 137 48.77 17.54 14.39
C ASP A 137 48.13 16.17 14.57
N ASP A 138 46.80 16.13 14.69
CA ASP A 138 46.05 14.87 14.83
C ASP A 138 46.14 14.03 13.53
N ALA A 139 46.15 14.66 12.37
CA ALA A 139 46.34 13.99 11.08
C ALA A 139 47.75 13.40 10.93
N GLU A 140 48.80 14.16 11.28
CA GLU A 140 50.18 13.72 11.20
C GLU A 140 50.46 12.56 12.15
N LEU A 141 49.97 12.64 13.42
CA LEU A 141 50.12 11.56 14.40
C LEU A 141 49.44 10.29 13.90
N ALA A 142 48.22 10.40 13.40
CA ALA A 142 47.51 9.24 12.86
C ALA A 142 48.26 8.64 11.68
N THR A 143 48.76 9.44 10.72
CA THR A 143 49.48 8.95 9.53
C THR A 143 50.76 8.19 9.91
N ARG A 144 51.46 8.66 10.93
CA ARG A 144 52.69 7.98 11.43
C ARG A 144 52.34 6.68 12.20
N ALA A 145 51.26 6.65 12.94
CA ALA A 145 50.88 5.48 13.73
C ALA A 145 50.21 4.36 12.92
N ILE A 146 49.55 4.66 11.80
CA ILE A 146 48.78 3.71 10.99
C ILE A 146 49.59 2.43 10.59
N PRO A 147 50.84 2.52 10.10
CA PRO A 147 51.57 1.32 9.72
C PRO A 147 51.83 0.35 10.88
N GLU A 148 52.18 0.89 12.05
CA GLU A 148 52.40 0.07 13.25
C GLU A 148 51.09 -0.48 13.81
N LEU A 149 50.05 0.33 13.88
CA LEU A 149 48.74 -0.16 14.29
C LEU A 149 48.18 -1.24 13.38
N THR A 150 48.49 -1.16 12.07
CA THR A 150 48.09 -2.20 11.10
C THR A 150 48.80 -3.51 11.39
N LYS A 151 50.10 -3.51 11.81
CA LYS A 151 50.80 -4.70 12.24
C LYS A 151 50.21 -5.27 13.52
N LEU A 152 49.98 -4.42 14.54
CA LEU A 152 49.44 -4.84 15.82
C LEU A 152 47.97 -5.39 15.72
N LEU A 153 47.17 -4.91 14.78
CA LEU A 153 45.84 -5.48 14.51
C LEU A 153 45.91 -6.89 13.87
N ASN A 154 47.07 -7.27 13.28
CA ASN A 154 47.30 -8.58 12.72
C ASN A 154 48.22 -9.47 13.62
N ASP A 155 48.44 -9.06 14.86
CA ASP A 155 49.23 -9.82 15.83
C ASP A 155 48.50 -11.12 16.24
N GLU A 156 49.26 -12.11 16.69
CA GLU A 156 48.74 -13.39 17.19
C GLU A 156 48.19 -13.28 18.62
N ASP A 157 48.68 -12.31 19.40
CA ASP A 157 48.24 -12.09 20.78
C ASP A 157 46.92 -11.27 20.82
N PRO A 158 45.82 -11.86 21.30
CA PRO A 158 44.54 -11.18 21.37
C PRO A 158 44.54 -9.93 22.29
N VAL A 159 45.47 -9.86 23.28
CA VAL A 159 45.62 -8.67 24.13
C VAL A 159 46.21 -7.51 23.34
N VAL A 160 47.20 -7.78 22.50
CA VAL A 160 47.80 -6.78 21.60
C VAL A 160 46.75 -6.27 20.59
N VAL A 161 46.01 -7.18 19.97
CA VAL A 161 44.93 -6.86 19.03
C VAL A 161 43.86 -6.02 19.67
N ASN A 162 43.45 -6.36 20.91
CA ASN A 162 42.45 -5.56 21.67
C ASN A 162 42.95 -4.13 21.92
N LYS A 163 44.19 -3.98 22.42
CA LYS A 163 44.80 -2.65 22.69
C LYS A 163 44.94 -1.83 21.42
N ALA A 164 45.41 -2.43 20.33
CA ALA A 164 45.48 -1.78 19.04
C ALA A 164 44.11 -1.32 18.55
N SER A 165 43.06 -2.17 18.68
CA SER A 165 41.69 -1.84 18.33
C SER A 165 41.16 -0.67 19.14
N MET A 166 41.45 -0.60 20.44
CA MET A 166 41.07 0.53 21.30
C MET A 166 41.71 1.84 20.82
N ILE A 167 43.01 1.82 20.49
CA ILE A 167 43.73 3.00 20.01
C ILE A 167 43.14 3.47 18.67
N VAL A 168 42.93 2.56 17.72
CA VAL A 168 42.31 2.90 16.41
C VAL A 168 40.90 3.45 16.60
N ASN A 169 40.13 2.90 17.55
CA ASN A 169 38.81 3.41 17.88
C ASN A 169 38.87 4.86 18.39
N GLN A 170 39.83 5.19 19.25
CA GLN A 170 40.02 6.57 19.72
C GLN A 170 40.41 7.51 18.56
N LEU A 171 41.29 7.07 17.67
CA LEU A 171 41.69 7.84 16.48
C LEU A 171 40.49 8.06 15.54
N SER A 172 39.63 7.08 15.37
CA SER A 172 38.44 7.18 14.49
C SER A 172 37.42 8.20 14.95
N LYS A 173 37.41 8.58 16.24
CA LYS A 173 36.53 9.60 16.82
C LYS A 173 36.92 11.02 16.40
N LYS A 174 38.21 11.26 16.11
CA LYS A 174 38.72 12.57 15.69
C LYS A 174 38.64 12.71 14.17
N GLU A 175 38.14 13.83 13.66
CA GLU A 175 37.91 14.00 12.22
C GLU A 175 39.21 13.90 11.39
N ALA A 176 40.27 14.55 11.83
CA ALA A 176 41.55 14.55 11.13
C ALA A 176 42.17 13.14 11.07
N SER A 177 42.21 12.43 12.20
CA SER A 177 42.69 11.04 12.27
C SER A 177 41.81 10.08 11.48
N ARG A 178 40.49 10.27 11.51
CA ARG A 178 39.54 9.49 10.75
C ARG A 178 39.77 9.60 9.25
N ARG A 179 40.07 10.80 8.72
CA ARG A 179 40.42 10.99 7.31
C ARG A 179 41.69 10.24 6.95
N ALA A 180 42.73 10.29 7.81
CA ALA A 180 43.98 9.53 7.59
C ALA A 180 43.71 8.00 7.54
N LEU A 181 42.82 7.50 8.44
CA LEU A 181 42.43 6.09 8.44
C LEU A 181 41.72 5.70 7.13
N MET A 182 40.77 6.55 6.63
CA MET A 182 40.06 6.28 5.38
C MET A 182 40.97 6.28 4.13
N GLN A 183 42.05 7.06 4.15
CA GLN A 183 43.04 7.11 3.10
C GLN A 183 44.01 5.91 3.11
N SER A 184 44.00 5.07 4.15
CA SER A 184 44.82 3.88 4.27
C SER A 184 43.93 2.61 4.19
N PRO A 185 43.74 2.01 3.01
CA PRO A 185 42.93 0.80 2.85
C PRO A 185 43.45 -0.40 3.67
N GLN A 186 44.73 -0.43 3.96
CA GLN A 186 45.39 -1.52 4.69
C GLN A 186 44.91 -1.63 6.14
N ILE A 187 44.75 -0.49 6.83
CA ILE A 187 44.25 -0.50 8.22
C ILE A 187 42.77 -0.85 8.27
N VAL A 188 41.96 -0.37 7.30
CA VAL A 188 40.55 -0.75 7.22
C VAL A 188 40.40 -2.24 6.96
N ALA A 189 41.20 -2.81 6.08
CA ALA A 189 41.22 -4.25 5.84
C ALA A 189 41.68 -5.05 7.09
N ALA A 190 42.64 -4.53 7.86
CA ALA A 190 43.06 -5.13 9.12
C ALA A 190 41.92 -5.09 10.16
N VAL A 191 41.23 -3.95 10.34
CA VAL A 191 40.07 -3.83 11.23
C VAL A 191 38.99 -4.81 10.84
N VAL A 192 38.64 -4.93 9.55
CA VAL A 192 37.63 -5.88 9.06
C VAL A 192 38.04 -7.32 9.37
N ARG A 193 39.31 -7.68 9.14
CA ARG A 193 39.85 -9.02 9.45
C ARG A 193 39.81 -9.32 10.94
N THR A 194 40.23 -8.37 11.79
CA THR A 194 40.14 -8.48 13.24
C THR A 194 38.70 -8.73 13.67
N MET A 195 37.75 -7.95 13.15
CA MET A 195 36.31 -8.12 13.42
C MET A 195 35.80 -9.50 12.99
N GLN A 196 36.30 -10.05 11.88
CA GLN A 196 35.91 -11.38 11.41
C GLN A 196 36.44 -12.51 12.30
N ASN A 197 37.62 -12.35 12.89
CA ASN A 197 38.32 -13.42 13.58
C ASN A 197 38.18 -13.37 15.11
N THR A 198 37.80 -12.21 15.67
CA THR A 198 37.74 -12.05 17.13
C THR A 198 36.54 -12.79 17.76
N SER A 199 36.82 -13.38 18.92
CA SER A 199 35.80 -13.85 19.88
C SER A 199 35.67 -12.91 21.09
N ASP A 200 36.60 -11.96 21.23
CA ASP A 200 36.58 -10.99 22.33
C ASP A 200 35.51 -9.89 22.07
N MET A 201 34.63 -9.71 23.06
CA MET A 201 33.50 -8.78 22.96
C MET A 201 33.94 -7.32 22.85
N GLU A 202 35.01 -6.93 23.55
CA GLU A 202 35.51 -5.57 23.53
C GLU A 202 36.23 -5.25 22.22
N THR A 203 37.00 -6.18 21.68
CA THR A 203 37.59 -6.07 20.34
C THR A 203 36.49 -5.96 19.27
N ALA A 204 35.44 -6.77 19.38
CA ALA A 204 34.30 -6.70 18.47
C ALA A 204 33.59 -5.34 18.55
N ARG A 205 33.42 -4.81 19.77
CA ARG A 205 32.84 -3.48 19.99
C ARG A 205 33.70 -2.37 19.39
N CYS A 206 35.01 -2.39 19.66
CA CYS A 206 35.94 -1.40 19.12
C CYS A 206 36.01 -1.42 17.60
N THR A 207 36.14 -2.60 17.00
CA THR A 207 36.25 -2.74 15.52
C THR A 207 34.96 -2.31 14.82
N THR A 208 33.79 -2.69 15.36
CA THR A 208 32.50 -2.28 14.81
C THR A 208 32.28 -0.78 14.94
N SER A 209 32.68 -0.17 16.10
CA SER A 209 32.65 1.27 16.33
C SER A 209 33.55 2.04 15.36
N ILE A 210 34.73 1.52 15.04
CA ILE A 210 35.63 2.10 14.03
C ILE A 210 34.92 2.17 12.69
N LEU A 211 34.37 1.06 12.21
CA LEU A 211 33.66 1.03 10.91
C LEU A 211 32.43 1.94 10.90
N HIS A 212 31.71 2.02 12.01
CA HIS A 212 30.61 2.97 12.18
C HIS A 212 31.10 4.43 12.02
N ASN A 213 32.19 4.82 12.69
CA ASN A 213 32.74 6.17 12.56
C ASN A 213 33.22 6.49 11.14
N LEU A 214 33.79 5.52 10.41
CA LEU A 214 34.20 5.67 9.03
C LEU A 214 33.01 5.75 8.07
N SER A 215 31.89 5.09 8.37
CA SER A 215 30.72 4.99 7.49
C SER A 215 29.97 6.30 7.26
N HIS A 216 30.29 7.35 8.00
CA HIS A 216 29.73 8.69 7.80
C HIS A 216 30.34 9.45 6.62
N HIS A 217 31.30 8.86 5.92
CA HIS A 217 31.97 9.44 4.77
C HIS A 217 31.97 8.47 3.59
N ARG A 218 31.79 8.99 2.35
CA ARG A 218 31.79 8.15 1.15
C ARG A 218 33.07 7.34 0.97
N GLU A 219 34.21 7.96 1.24
CA GLU A 219 35.53 7.31 1.19
C GLU A 219 35.60 6.12 2.18
N GLY A 220 35.05 6.32 3.38
CA GLY A 220 34.97 5.28 4.40
C GLY A 220 34.05 4.13 3.98
N LEU A 221 32.87 4.44 3.41
CA LEU A 221 31.96 3.42 2.89
C LEU A 221 32.60 2.59 1.78
N LEU A 222 33.28 3.25 0.84
CA LEU A 222 33.99 2.56 -0.24
C LEU A 222 35.13 1.68 0.29
N SER A 223 35.90 2.18 1.27
CA SER A 223 36.99 1.43 1.91
C SER A 223 36.47 0.20 2.66
N ILE A 224 35.39 0.34 3.44
CA ILE A 224 34.72 -0.77 4.12
C ILE A 224 34.22 -1.81 3.10
N PHE A 225 33.58 -1.36 2.03
CA PHE A 225 33.05 -2.24 0.99
C PHE A 225 34.17 -3.04 0.31
N LYS A 226 35.23 -2.35 -0.15
CA LYS A 226 36.39 -2.97 -0.82
C LYS A 226 37.16 -3.94 0.08
N SER A 227 37.15 -3.69 1.40
CA SER A 227 37.82 -4.55 2.38
C SER A 227 36.99 -5.78 2.78
N GLY A 228 35.83 -6.03 2.16
CA GLY A 228 34.94 -7.14 2.52
C GLY A 228 34.21 -6.94 3.87
N GLY A 229 33.95 -5.71 4.25
CA GLY A 229 33.32 -5.37 5.54
C GLY A 229 31.88 -5.84 5.69
N ILE A 230 31.12 -6.01 4.58
CA ILE A 230 29.70 -6.37 4.66
C ILE A 230 29.47 -7.75 5.30
N PRO A 231 30.11 -8.86 4.87
CA PRO A 231 29.93 -10.15 5.54
C PRO A 231 30.33 -10.13 7.01
N ALA A 232 31.37 -9.37 7.36
CA ALA A 232 31.83 -9.21 8.73
C ALA A 232 30.79 -8.47 9.58
N LEU A 233 30.21 -7.37 9.09
CA LEU A 233 29.15 -6.61 9.77
C LEU A 233 27.88 -7.46 9.93
N VAL A 234 27.48 -8.23 8.91
CA VAL A 234 26.32 -9.13 9.00
C VAL A 234 26.54 -10.20 10.07
N ARG A 235 27.77 -10.72 10.22
CA ARG A 235 28.10 -11.63 11.33
C ARG A 235 27.93 -10.96 12.69
N MET A 236 28.28 -9.68 12.83
CA MET A 236 28.10 -8.92 14.07
C MET A 236 26.64 -8.72 14.47
N LEU A 237 25.68 -8.84 13.57
CA LEU A 237 24.24 -8.81 13.89
C LEU A 237 23.78 -10.00 14.75
N SER A 238 24.63 -10.99 14.99
CA SER A 238 24.39 -12.09 15.93
C SER A 238 25.05 -11.87 17.31
N SER A 239 25.67 -10.72 17.54
CA SER A 239 26.32 -10.39 18.81
C SER A 239 25.32 -10.26 19.96
N PRO A 240 25.64 -10.71 21.18
CA PRO A 240 24.83 -10.45 22.36
C PRO A 240 24.96 -9.00 22.87
N VAL A 241 25.96 -8.25 22.42
CA VAL A 241 26.27 -6.89 22.86
C VAL A 241 25.48 -5.86 22.06
N GLU A 242 24.61 -5.10 22.70
CA GLU A 242 23.72 -4.13 22.05
C GLU A 242 24.47 -3.04 21.27
N SER A 243 25.59 -2.54 21.80
CA SER A 243 26.41 -1.53 21.11
C SER A 243 27.00 -2.08 19.82
N VAL A 244 27.43 -3.34 19.78
CA VAL A 244 27.91 -4.01 18.55
C VAL A 244 26.80 -4.12 17.53
N LEU A 245 25.58 -4.54 17.95
CA LEU A 245 24.42 -4.59 17.07
C LEU A 245 24.08 -3.22 16.49
N PHE A 246 24.10 -2.18 17.34
CA PHE A 246 23.80 -0.82 16.91
C PHE A 246 24.82 -0.30 15.89
N TYR A 247 26.11 -0.43 16.17
CA TYR A 247 27.14 0.01 15.21
C TYR A 247 27.09 -0.79 13.91
N ALA A 248 26.88 -2.11 13.99
CA ALA A 248 26.79 -2.95 12.80
C ALA A 248 25.59 -2.59 11.92
N ILE A 249 24.40 -2.49 12.49
CA ILE A 249 23.18 -2.17 11.70
C ILE A 249 23.23 -0.75 11.11
N THR A 250 23.77 0.22 11.86
CA THR A 250 23.90 1.60 11.36
C THR A 250 24.92 1.69 10.25
N THR A 251 26.03 0.97 10.36
CA THR A 251 27.05 0.90 9.29
C THR A 251 26.48 0.25 8.02
N LEU A 252 25.76 -0.86 8.19
CA LEU A 252 25.07 -1.52 7.08
C LEU A 252 24.02 -0.60 6.45
N HIS A 253 23.26 0.15 7.25
CA HIS A 253 22.29 1.11 6.76
C HIS A 253 22.95 2.21 5.90
N ASN A 254 24.07 2.78 6.37
CA ASN A 254 24.82 3.76 5.60
C ASN A 254 25.35 3.18 4.28
N LEU A 255 25.85 1.93 4.30
CA LEU A 255 26.28 1.22 3.10
C LEU A 255 25.11 1.01 2.13
N LEU A 256 23.95 0.56 2.62
CA LEU A 256 22.76 0.33 1.79
C LEU A 256 22.23 1.59 1.11
N LEU A 257 22.40 2.75 1.77
CA LEU A 257 21.95 4.04 1.23
C LEU A 257 22.89 4.61 0.18
N TYR A 258 24.21 4.49 0.42
CA TYR A 258 25.18 5.31 -0.32
C TYR A 258 26.24 4.54 -1.07
N GLN A 259 26.38 3.22 -0.86
CA GLN A 259 27.36 2.41 -1.54
C GLN A 259 26.71 1.52 -2.61
N GLU A 260 27.08 1.75 -3.85
CA GLU A 260 26.65 0.90 -4.96
C GLU A 260 27.11 -0.57 -4.74
N GLY A 261 26.26 -1.52 -5.10
CA GLY A 261 26.50 -2.96 -4.89
C GLY A 261 26.29 -3.47 -3.46
N ALA A 262 26.14 -2.57 -2.45
CA ALA A 262 25.97 -2.98 -1.06
C ALA A 262 24.70 -3.82 -0.85
N LYS A 263 23.58 -3.48 -1.51
CA LYS A 263 22.33 -4.25 -1.41
C LYS A 263 22.53 -5.71 -1.82
N MET A 264 23.22 -5.94 -2.92
CA MET A 264 23.52 -7.28 -3.41
C MET A 264 24.47 -8.03 -2.44
N ALA A 265 25.52 -7.35 -1.98
CA ALA A 265 26.48 -7.95 -1.04
C ALA A 265 25.84 -8.33 0.30
N VAL A 266 24.92 -7.51 0.84
CA VAL A 266 24.18 -7.82 2.07
C VAL A 266 23.24 -9.00 1.88
N ARG A 267 22.57 -9.12 0.72
CA ARG A 267 21.74 -10.29 0.40
C ARG A 267 22.55 -11.57 0.32
N LEU A 268 23.69 -11.54 -0.37
CA LEU A 268 24.60 -12.68 -0.51
C LEU A 268 25.26 -13.12 0.82
N ALA A 269 25.36 -12.20 1.77
CA ALA A 269 25.89 -12.47 3.11
C ALA A 269 24.82 -12.90 4.13
N ASP A 270 23.62 -13.30 3.70
CA ASP A 270 22.48 -13.68 4.54
C ASP A 270 22.02 -12.55 5.49
N GLY A 271 22.17 -11.30 5.06
CA GLY A 271 21.84 -10.14 5.89
C GLY A 271 20.38 -10.11 6.32
N LEU A 272 19.43 -10.48 5.44
CA LEU A 272 18.01 -10.53 5.76
C LEU A 272 17.68 -11.54 6.86
N GLN A 273 18.26 -12.74 6.78
CA GLN A 273 18.10 -13.81 7.77
C GLN A 273 18.60 -13.39 9.17
N LYS A 274 19.59 -12.49 9.21
CA LYS A 274 20.14 -11.93 10.46
C LYS A 274 19.36 -10.70 10.95
N MET A 275 18.81 -9.88 10.04
CA MET A 275 18.09 -8.65 10.39
C MET A 275 16.67 -8.92 10.88
N VAL A 276 15.93 -9.87 10.29
CA VAL A 276 14.52 -10.13 10.67
C VAL A 276 14.38 -10.52 12.15
N PRO A 277 15.19 -11.40 12.75
CA PRO A 277 15.09 -11.70 14.18
C PRO A 277 15.33 -10.49 15.09
N LEU A 278 16.03 -9.46 14.62
CA LEU A 278 16.28 -8.23 15.36
C LEU A 278 15.01 -7.39 15.57
N LEU A 279 13.92 -7.65 14.84
CA LEU A 279 12.62 -7.03 15.05
C LEU A 279 12.04 -7.31 16.46
N ASN A 280 12.55 -8.31 17.16
CA ASN A 280 12.15 -8.66 18.52
C ASN A 280 12.93 -7.88 19.61
N LYS A 281 13.84 -6.98 19.24
CA LYS A 281 14.53 -6.10 20.18
C LYS A 281 13.62 -4.96 20.66
N ASN A 282 13.95 -4.36 21.81
CA ASN A 282 13.07 -3.39 22.46
C ASN A 282 13.43 -1.92 22.21
N ASN A 283 14.59 -1.64 21.61
CA ASN A 283 15.03 -0.27 21.36
C ASN A 283 14.37 0.32 20.11
N PRO A 284 13.50 1.33 20.20
CA PRO A 284 12.76 1.85 19.06
C PRO A 284 13.67 2.57 18.03
N LYS A 285 14.77 3.18 18.45
CA LYS A 285 15.73 3.79 17.52
C LYS A 285 16.45 2.72 16.70
N PHE A 286 16.88 1.65 17.36
CA PHE A 286 17.49 0.49 16.70
C PHE A 286 16.51 -0.19 15.72
N LEU A 287 15.28 -0.40 16.14
CA LEU A 287 14.23 -0.98 15.28
C LEU A 287 13.96 -0.11 14.05
N ALA A 288 13.97 1.22 14.19
CA ALA A 288 13.75 2.12 13.06
C ALA A 288 14.84 1.98 11.98
N ILE A 289 16.10 1.80 12.37
CA ILE A 289 17.21 1.57 11.45
C ILE A 289 17.08 0.18 10.82
N THR A 290 16.76 -0.85 11.62
CA THR A 290 16.60 -2.22 11.14
C THR A 290 15.47 -2.31 10.11
N THR A 291 14.32 -1.72 10.38
CA THR A 291 13.17 -1.72 9.45
C THR A 291 13.50 -0.94 8.18
N ASP A 292 14.26 0.15 8.26
CA ASP A 292 14.69 0.87 7.07
C ASP A 292 15.66 0.06 6.20
N CYS A 293 16.60 -0.69 6.82
CA CYS A 293 17.44 -1.66 6.10
C CYS A 293 16.60 -2.73 5.38
N LEU A 294 15.59 -3.29 6.05
CA LEU A 294 14.70 -4.27 5.44
C LEU A 294 13.93 -3.70 4.25
N GLN A 295 13.48 -2.44 4.33
CA GLN A 295 12.81 -1.76 3.23
C GLN A 295 13.75 -1.59 2.03
N LEU A 296 14.97 -1.10 2.26
CA LEU A 296 15.98 -0.91 1.21
C LEU A 296 16.34 -2.20 0.48
N LEU A 297 16.33 -3.33 1.19
CA LEU A 297 16.62 -4.65 0.64
C LEU A 297 15.43 -5.29 -0.07
N ALA A 298 14.21 -5.09 0.43
CA ALA A 298 12.99 -5.69 -0.10
C ALA A 298 12.43 -4.94 -1.32
N TYR A 299 12.70 -3.63 -1.43
CA TYR A 299 12.19 -2.81 -2.53
C TYR A 299 12.72 -3.33 -3.88
N GLY A 300 11.80 -3.60 -4.81
CA GLY A 300 12.13 -4.11 -6.14
C GLY A 300 12.76 -5.51 -6.19
N ASN A 301 12.77 -6.27 -5.07
CA ASN A 301 13.38 -7.60 -5.04
C ASN A 301 12.44 -8.65 -4.42
N GLN A 302 11.92 -9.54 -5.25
CA GLN A 302 10.95 -10.55 -4.84
C GLN A 302 11.54 -11.59 -3.88
N GLU A 303 12.78 -12.04 -4.13
CA GLU A 303 13.46 -13.00 -3.27
C GLU A 303 13.61 -12.47 -1.84
N SER A 304 14.04 -11.22 -1.68
CA SER A 304 14.13 -10.57 -0.36
C SER A 304 12.79 -10.55 0.38
N LYS A 305 11.67 -10.30 -0.32
CA LYS A 305 10.33 -10.34 0.29
C LYS A 305 9.98 -11.74 0.80
N LEU A 306 10.35 -12.79 0.06
CA LEU A 306 10.12 -14.17 0.45
C LEU A 306 11.03 -14.60 1.63
N ILE A 307 12.28 -14.14 1.66
CA ILE A 307 13.19 -14.39 2.79
C ILE A 307 12.65 -13.72 4.06
N ILE A 308 12.16 -12.48 3.98
CA ILE A 308 11.54 -11.78 5.12
C ILE A 308 10.32 -12.57 5.62
N LEU A 309 9.47 -13.07 4.72
CA LEU A 309 8.33 -13.92 5.06
C LEU A 309 8.77 -15.19 5.80
N ALA A 310 9.72 -15.93 5.23
CA ALA A 310 10.20 -17.20 5.77
C ALA A 310 10.81 -17.07 7.19
N ASN A 311 11.32 -15.88 7.54
CA ASN A 311 11.90 -15.61 8.85
C ASN A 311 10.91 -14.93 9.84
N GLY A 312 9.61 -14.89 9.54
CA GLY A 312 8.60 -14.34 10.44
C GLY A 312 8.55 -12.80 10.44
N GLY A 313 9.00 -12.15 9.37
CA GLY A 313 8.99 -10.69 9.25
C GLY A 313 7.61 -10.05 9.42
N PRO A 314 6.54 -10.55 8.76
CA PRO A 314 5.19 -10.01 8.91
C PRO A 314 4.73 -9.91 10.36
N GLN A 315 4.93 -10.96 11.16
CA GLN A 315 4.54 -11.00 12.58
C GLN A 315 5.30 -9.94 13.40
N GLY A 316 6.63 -9.85 13.22
CA GLY A 316 7.47 -8.86 13.91
C GLY A 316 7.09 -7.42 13.54
N LEU A 317 6.87 -7.14 12.25
CA LEU A 317 6.50 -5.80 11.76
C LEU A 317 5.11 -5.37 12.26
N VAL A 318 4.13 -6.27 12.22
CA VAL A 318 2.78 -5.99 12.73
C VAL A 318 2.80 -5.78 14.25
N GLN A 319 3.60 -6.55 14.98
CA GLN A 319 3.77 -6.36 16.42
C GLN A 319 4.36 -4.99 16.75
N ILE A 320 5.33 -4.51 15.97
CA ILE A 320 5.88 -3.16 16.11
C ILE A 320 4.78 -2.11 15.91
N MET A 321 3.96 -2.22 14.86
CA MET A 321 2.84 -1.30 14.61
C MET A 321 1.81 -1.28 15.75
N ARG A 322 1.65 -2.37 16.49
CA ARG A 322 0.73 -2.45 17.64
C ARG A 322 1.28 -1.84 18.91
N THR A 323 2.58 -2.02 19.18
CA THR A 323 3.19 -1.80 20.50
C THR A 323 3.80 -0.44 20.65
N TYR A 324 4.42 0.09 19.61
CA TYR A 324 5.20 1.33 19.70
C TYR A 324 4.39 2.55 19.27
N ASN A 325 4.80 3.72 19.83
CA ASN A 325 4.25 5.03 19.47
C ASN A 325 5.32 5.99 18.93
N TYR A 326 6.56 5.51 18.71
CA TYR A 326 7.64 6.31 18.16
C TYR A 326 7.42 6.50 16.64
N GLU A 327 7.08 7.72 16.23
CA GLU A 327 6.64 8.07 14.87
C GLU A 327 7.59 7.57 13.78
N LYS A 328 8.91 7.78 13.98
CA LYS A 328 9.92 7.36 13.01
C LYS A 328 9.91 5.83 12.79
N LEU A 329 9.82 5.06 13.88
CA LEU A 329 9.73 3.60 13.81
C LEU A 329 8.46 3.16 13.08
N LEU A 330 7.33 3.76 13.42
CA LEU A 330 6.05 3.46 12.76
C LEU A 330 6.12 3.78 11.27
N TRP A 331 6.73 4.90 10.91
CA TRP A 331 6.89 5.29 9.51
C TRP A 331 7.80 4.32 8.74
N THR A 332 8.99 3.96 9.27
CA THR A 332 9.88 3.01 8.61
C THR A 332 9.25 1.61 8.52
N THR A 333 8.56 1.16 9.57
CA THR A 333 7.84 -0.12 9.58
C THR A 333 6.71 -0.15 8.54
N SER A 334 5.92 0.94 8.45
CA SER A 334 4.85 1.05 7.46
C SER A 334 5.37 1.01 6.02
N ARG A 335 6.56 1.55 5.76
CA ARG A 335 7.24 1.45 4.46
C ARG A 335 7.57 0.00 4.10
N VAL A 336 8.08 -0.78 5.08
CA VAL A 336 8.35 -2.22 4.85
C VAL A 336 7.06 -2.95 4.55
N LEU A 337 6.02 -2.77 5.38
CA LEU A 337 4.71 -3.40 5.17
C LEU A 337 4.12 -3.05 3.80
N LYS A 338 4.24 -1.78 3.36
CA LYS A 338 3.81 -1.36 2.02
C LYS A 338 4.55 -2.13 0.93
N VAL A 339 5.87 -2.31 1.05
CA VAL A 339 6.68 -3.08 0.08
C VAL A 339 6.31 -4.57 0.10
N LEU A 340 6.04 -5.15 1.25
CA LEU A 340 5.65 -6.56 1.38
C LEU A 340 4.21 -6.81 0.89
N SER A 341 3.30 -5.84 1.06
CA SER A 341 1.88 -5.99 0.73
C SER A 341 1.58 -6.12 -0.77
N VAL A 342 2.55 -5.85 -1.65
CA VAL A 342 2.42 -6.12 -3.09
C VAL A 342 2.84 -7.54 -3.47
N CYS A 343 3.37 -8.31 -2.53
CA CYS A 343 3.78 -9.69 -2.76
C CYS A 343 2.64 -10.64 -2.36
N PRO A 344 2.10 -11.45 -3.29
CA PRO A 344 0.96 -12.33 -3.01
C PRO A 344 1.18 -13.27 -1.81
N SER A 345 2.40 -13.79 -1.64
CA SER A 345 2.73 -14.69 -0.53
C SER A 345 2.79 -13.98 0.83
N ASN A 346 3.13 -12.69 0.87
CA ASN A 346 3.20 -11.92 2.11
C ASN A 346 1.84 -11.40 2.58
N LYS A 347 0.89 -11.15 1.65
CA LYS A 347 -0.44 -10.60 1.99
C LYS A 347 -1.16 -11.42 3.07
N PRO A 348 -1.38 -12.74 2.90
CA PRO A 348 -2.06 -13.54 3.91
C PRO A 348 -1.36 -13.49 5.26
N ALA A 349 -0.04 -13.63 5.30
CA ALA A 349 0.73 -13.62 6.54
C ALA A 349 0.63 -12.28 7.31
N ILE A 350 0.58 -11.14 6.60
CA ILE A 350 0.37 -9.83 7.22
C ILE A 350 -1.06 -9.72 7.77
N VAL A 351 -2.06 -10.21 7.03
CA VAL A 351 -3.48 -10.18 7.46
C VAL A 351 -3.69 -11.11 8.67
N GLU A 352 -3.18 -12.34 8.64
CA GLU A 352 -3.25 -13.30 9.75
C GLU A 352 -2.55 -12.80 11.01
N ALA A 353 -1.43 -12.08 10.87
CA ALA A 353 -0.79 -11.40 11.99
C ALA A 353 -1.63 -10.24 12.57
N GLY A 354 -2.76 -9.88 11.95
CA GLY A 354 -3.64 -8.77 12.30
C GLY A 354 -3.13 -7.43 11.82
N GLY A 355 -2.50 -7.42 10.66
CA GLY A 355 -1.97 -6.21 10.03
C GLY A 355 -3.03 -5.17 9.72
N MET A 356 -4.25 -5.59 9.33
CA MET A 356 -5.34 -4.66 9.03
C MET A 356 -5.70 -3.78 10.24
N GLN A 357 -5.87 -4.40 11.42
CA GLN A 357 -6.21 -3.68 12.65
C GLN A 357 -5.02 -2.81 13.13
N ALA A 358 -3.80 -3.35 13.01
CA ALA A 358 -2.59 -2.63 13.41
C ALA A 358 -2.36 -1.36 12.58
N LEU A 359 -2.52 -1.44 11.26
CA LEU A 359 -2.43 -0.31 10.33
C LEU A 359 -3.59 0.67 10.53
N GLY A 360 -4.80 0.15 10.72
CA GLY A 360 -6.00 0.95 10.95
C GLY A 360 -5.91 1.87 12.17
N LYS A 361 -5.21 1.44 13.23
CA LYS A 361 -4.93 2.25 14.43
C LYS A 361 -4.23 3.58 14.09
N HIS A 362 -3.44 3.61 13.02
CA HIS A 362 -2.62 4.78 12.66
C HIS A 362 -3.25 5.68 11.59
N LEU A 363 -4.46 5.39 11.11
CA LEU A 363 -5.13 6.21 10.09
C LEU A 363 -5.53 7.60 10.60
N THR A 364 -5.59 7.79 11.92
CA THR A 364 -5.89 9.08 12.58
C THR A 364 -4.62 9.76 13.13
N SER A 365 -3.43 9.27 12.74
CA SER A 365 -2.16 9.86 13.17
C SER A 365 -1.98 11.27 12.60
N SER A 366 -1.31 12.13 13.36
CA SER A 366 -0.90 13.48 12.90
C SER A 366 0.22 13.45 11.85
N SER A 367 0.84 12.30 11.56
CA SER A 367 1.89 12.15 10.55
C SER A 367 1.28 11.77 9.18
N PRO A 368 1.18 12.70 8.20
CA PRO A 368 0.57 12.39 6.90
C PRO A 368 1.29 11.26 6.16
N ARG A 369 2.62 11.22 6.24
CA ARG A 369 3.44 10.18 5.61
C ARG A 369 3.16 8.77 6.19
N LEU A 370 2.90 8.68 7.49
CA LEU A 370 2.51 7.41 8.13
C LEU A 370 1.11 6.99 7.68
N VAL A 371 0.14 7.91 7.73
CA VAL A 371 -1.24 7.67 7.27
C VAL A 371 -1.27 7.20 5.83
N GLN A 372 -0.54 7.87 4.94
CA GLN A 372 -0.48 7.50 3.53
C GLN A 372 0.08 6.08 3.31
N ASN A 373 1.17 5.72 3.99
CA ASN A 373 1.70 4.36 3.90
C ASN A 373 0.72 3.32 4.44
N CYS A 374 0.04 3.60 5.56
CA CYS A 374 -0.98 2.71 6.11
C CYS A 374 -2.15 2.52 5.15
N LEU A 375 -2.64 3.59 4.52
CA LEU A 375 -3.73 3.53 3.55
C LEU A 375 -3.38 2.68 2.32
N TRP A 376 -2.21 2.92 1.71
CA TRP A 376 -1.76 2.12 0.58
C TRP A 376 -1.56 0.65 0.95
N THR A 377 -1.04 0.38 2.16
CA THR A 377 -0.86 -0.99 2.63
C THR A 377 -2.21 -1.67 2.86
N LEU A 378 -3.17 -0.99 3.48
CA LEU A 378 -4.54 -1.49 3.67
C LEU A 378 -5.21 -1.80 2.33
N ARG A 379 -5.08 -0.91 1.34
CA ARG A 379 -5.61 -1.15 -0.01
C ARG A 379 -5.00 -2.42 -0.63
N ASN A 380 -3.68 -2.59 -0.51
CA ASN A 380 -2.99 -3.74 -1.07
C ASN A 380 -3.37 -5.07 -0.37
N LEU A 381 -3.75 -5.03 0.90
CA LEU A 381 -4.11 -6.21 1.68
C LEU A 381 -5.61 -6.53 1.64
N SER A 382 -6.45 -5.57 1.27
CA SER A 382 -7.91 -5.65 1.39
C SER A 382 -8.54 -6.75 0.53
N ASP A 383 -7.92 -7.13 -0.58
CA ASP A 383 -8.36 -8.22 -1.47
C ASP A 383 -8.33 -9.59 -0.78
N VAL A 384 -7.34 -9.84 0.10
CA VAL A 384 -7.21 -11.08 0.87
C VAL A 384 -7.84 -10.98 2.26
N ALA A 385 -8.23 -9.78 2.70
CA ALA A 385 -8.79 -9.50 4.03
C ALA A 385 -10.33 -9.49 4.06
N THR A 386 -11.00 -9.90 2.99
CA THR A 386 -12.46 -9.81 2.85
C THR A 386 -13.23 -10.56 3.94
N LYS A 387 -12.67 -11.63 4.49
CA LYS A 387 -13.26 -12.44 5.59
C LYS A 387 -12.70 -12.09 6.97
N GLN A 388 -11.83 -11.09 7.06
CA GLN A 388 -11.19 -10.72 8.33
C GLN A 388 -12.20 -10.06 9.27
N GLU A 389 -12.22 -10.51 10.54
CA GLU A 389 -13.05 -9.93 11.59
C GLU A 389 -12.36 -8.77 12.32
N GLY A 390 -13.15 -8.00 13.09
CA GLY A 390 -12.64 -6.90 13.92
C GLY A 390 -12.18 -5.67 13.14
N LEU A 391 -12.74 -5.43 11.95
CA LEU A 391 -12.44 -4.27 11.11
C LEU A 391 -13.41 -3.10 11.29
N ASP A 392 -14.34 -3.18 12.26
CA ASP A 392 -15.43 -2.20 12.43
C ASP A 392 -14.90 -0.76 12.55
N ASN A 393 -13.85 -0.57 13.32
CA ASN A 393 -13.24 0.76 13.48
C ASN A 393 -12.51 1.23 12.20
N VAL A 394 -11.85 0.31 11.50
CA VAL A 394 -11.15 0.60 10.24
C VAL A 394 -12.15 1.07 9.18
N LEU A 395 -13.27 0.36 9.03
CA LEU A 395 -14.33 0.71 8.08
C LEU A 395 -14.93 2.08 8.37
N LYS A 396 -15.24 2.40 9.64
CA LYS A 396 -15.74 3.72 10.04
C LYS A 396 -14.76 4.84 9.72
N ILE A 397 -13.46 4.64 9.99
CA ILE A 397 -12.43 5.62 9.66
C ILE A 397 -12.32 5.81 8.14
N LEU A 398 -12.33 4.72 7.36
CA LEU A 398 -12.29 4.80 5.90
C LEU A 398 -13.49 5.55 5.32
N VAL A 399 -14.71 5.33 5.85
CA VAL A 399 -15.90 6.10 5.46
C VAL A 399 -15.70 7.60 5.77
N ASN A 400 -15.17 7.94 6.93
CA ASN A 400 -14.89 9.34 7.29
C ASN A 400 -13.82 9.96 6.36
N GLN A 401 -12.83 9.18 5.90
CA GLN A 401 -11.80 9.66 4.98
C GLN A 401 -12.31 9.93 3.56
N LEU A 402 -13.49 9.45 3.18
CA LEU A 402 -14.14 9.82 1.92
C LEU A 402 -14.46 11.31 1.81
N SER A 403 -14.46 12.04 2.93
CA SER A 403 -14.60 13.52 2.94
C SER A 403 -13.30 14.26 2.59
N SER A 404 -12.16 13.57 2.49
CA SER A 404 -10.85 14.17 2.18
C SER A 404 -10.81 14.75 0.75
N ASP A 405 -10.00 15.80 0.56
CA ASP A 405 -9.70 16.34 -0.78
C ASP A 405 -8.44 15.73 -1.40
N ASP A 406 -7.68 14.93 -0.64
CA ASP A 406 -6.49 14.24 -1.12
C ASP A 406 -6.89 13.04 -1.99
N VAL A 407 -6.48 13.08 -3.26
CA VAL A 407 -6.71 12.03 -4.26
C VAL A 407 -6.19 10.67 -3.81
N ASN A 408 -5.01 10.62 -3.19
CA ASN A 408 -4.42 9.36 -2.73
C ASN A 408 -5.25 8.76 -1.58
N VAL A 409 -5.75 9.59 -0.68
CA VAL A 409 -6.63 9.16 0.42
C VAL A 409 -7.91 8.57 -0.17
N LEU A 410 -8.55 9.28 -1.10
CA LEU A 410 -9.79 8.81 -1.74
C LEU A 410 -9.58 7.51 -2.51
N THR A 411 -8.50 7.42 -3.32
CA THR A 411 -8.15 6.20 -4.08
C THR A 411 -7.93 5.00 -3.16
N CYS A 412 -7.27 5.21 -2.02
CA CYS A 412 -7.05 4.13 -1.06
C CYS A 412 -8.33 3.76 -0.30
N ALA A 413 -9.10 4.74 0.14
CA ALA A 413 -10.32 4.51 0.91
C ALA A 413 -11.39 3.80 0.06
N THR A 414 -11.66 4.28 -1.16
CA THR A 414 -12.64 3.66 -2.06
C THR A 414 -12.23 2.24 -2.45
N GLY A 415 -10.95 2.03 -2.82
CA GLY A 415 -10.45 0.70 -3.18
C GLY A 415 -10.50 -0.29 -2.01
N THR A 416 -10.14 0.16 -0.80
CA THR A 416 -10.21 -0.69 0.40
C THR A 416 -11.65 -1.03 0.75
N LEU A 417 -12.57 -0.06 0.72
CA LEU A 417 -14.00 -0.28 0.99
C LEU A 417 -14.62 -1.22 -0.04
N SER A 418 -14.29 -1.04 -1.33
CA SER A 418 -14.75 -1.94 -2.40
C SER A 418 -14.37 -3.39 -2.09
N ASN A 419 -13.09 -3.66 -1.80
CA ASN A 419 -12.64 -5.02 -1.52
C ASN A 419 -13.26 -5.58 -0.23
N LEU A 420 -13.27 -4.83 0.88
CA LEU A 420 -13.77 -5.31 2.17
C LEU A 420 -15.29 -5.49 2.23
N THR A 421 -16.06 -4.84 1.35
CA THR A 421 -17.51 -5.05 1.23
C THR A 421 -17.88 -6.18 0.27
N CYS A 422 -16.91 -6.67 -0.53
CA CYS A 422 -17.13 -7.78 -1.45
C CYS A 422 -17.45 -9.05 -0.66
N ASN A 423 -18.60 -9.66 -0.93
CA ASN A 423 -19.06 -10.92 -0.32
C ASN A 423 -19.00 -10.96 1.24
N ASN A 424 -19.13 -9.80 1.89
CA ASN A 424 -19.13 -9.70 3.35
C ASN A 424 -20.36 -8.89 3.83
N SER A 425 -21.42 -9.61 4.19
CA SER A 425 -22.69 -9.01 4.64
C SER A 425 -22.52 -8.10 5.86
N ARG A 426 -21.71 -8.50 6.85
CA ARG A 426 -21.44 -7.70 8.05
C ARG A 426 -20.78 -6.35 7.71
N ASN A 427 -19.76 -6.38 6.86
CA ASN A 427 -19.06 -5.16 6.45
C ASN A 427 -19.98 -4.23 5.64
N LYS A 428 -20.81 -4.79 4.75
CA LYS A 428 -21.82 -4.03 4.00
C LYS A 428 -22.77 -3.31 4.94
N THR A 429 -23.38 -4.04 5.87
CA THR A 429 -24.30 -3.47 6.87
C THR A 429 -23.64 -2.35 7.67
N LEU A 430 -22.42 -2.58 8.18
CA LEU A 430 -21.68 -1.59 8.96
C LEU A 430 -21.37 -0.32 8.17
N VAL A 431 -20.92 -0.46 6.92
CA VAL A 431 -20.62 0.70 6.04
C VAL A 431 -21.89 1.47 5.73
N THR A 432 -23.01 0.78 5.45
CA THR A 432 -24.32 1.41 5.23
C THR A 432 -24.76 2.21 6.46
N GLN A 433 -24.70 1.62 7.66
CA GLN A 433 -25.07 2.27 8.92
C GLN A 433 -24.13 3.42 9.32
N SER A 434 -22.93 3.48 8.76
CA SER A 434 -21.95 4.54 9.00
C SER A 434 -22.01 5.67 7.96
N ASN A 435 -23.12 5.88 7.27
CA ASN A 435 -23.31 6.84 6.18
C ASN A 435 -22.38 6.63 4.97
N GLY A 436 -21.94 5.38 4.76
CA GLY A 436 -21.01 5.06 3.65
C GLY A 436 -21.64 5.31 2.28
N VAL A 437 -22.94 5.08 2.11
CA VAL A 437 -23.65 5.31 0.84
C VAL A 437 -23.58 6.78 0.44
N GLU A 438 -23.97 7.69 1.34
CA GLU A 438 -23.90 9.13 1.13
C GLU A 438 -22.47 9.58 0.81
N SER A 439 -21.50 9.16 1.62
CA SER A 439 -20.09 9.51 1.44
C SER A 439 -19.52 9.05 0.09
N LEU A 440 -19.89 7.84 -0.37
CA LEU A 440 -19.49 7.32 -1.68
C LEU A 440 -20.12 8.10 -2.84
N ILE A 441 -21.40 8.49 -2.72
CA ILE A 441 -22.06 9.32 -3.73
C ILE A 441 -21.36 10.68 -3.85
N HIS A 442 -21.11 11.35 -2.72
CA HIS A 442 -20.37 12.60 -2.71
C HIS A 442 -18.95 12.45 -3.31
N THR A 443 -18.30 11.32 -3.06
CA THR A 443 -16.99 11.02 -3.65
C THR A 443 -17.09 10.89 -5.16
N ILE A 444 -18.07 10.17 -5.70
CA ILE A 444 -18.31 10.04 -7.15
C ILE A 444 -18.58 11.39 -7.79
N LEU A 445 -19.41 12.23 -7.17
CA LEU A 445 -19.71 13.58 -7.67
C LEU A 445 -18.48 14.49 -7.74
N ARG A 446 -17.55 14.35 -6.80
CA ARG A 446 -16.28 15.12 -6.75
C ARG A 446 -15.17 14.53 -7.60
N ALA A 447 -15.19 13.22 -7.83
CA ALA A 447 -14.13 12.52 -8.53
C ALA A 447 -14.00 12.92 -10.01
N SER A 448 -15.10 13.43 -10.61
CA SER A 448 -15.17 13.79 -12.04
C SER A 448 -14.64 12.68 -12.96
N ASP A 449 -13.46 12.90 -13.55
CA ASP A 449 -12.86 12.02 -14.57
C ASP A 449 -11.79 11.08 -13.99
N LYS A 450 -11.75 10.90 -12.64
CA LYS A 450 -10.76 10.04 -11.98
C LYS A 450 -11.30 8.63 -11.79
N ASP A 451 -11.08 7.76 -12.77
CA ASP A 451 -11.57 6.37 -12.74
C ASP A 451 -11.03 5.56 -11.56
N ASP A 452 -9.78 5.81 -11.15
CA ASP A 452 -9.16 5.18 -9.97
C ASP A 452 -9.90 5.41 -8.65
N ILE A 453 -10.81 6.40 -8.61
CA ILE A 453 -11.69 6.70 -7.49
C ILE A 453 -13.12 6.27 -7.80
N SER A 454 -13.62 6.60 -9.02
CA SER A 454 -15.01 6.40 -9.40
C SER A 454 -15.36 4.91 -9.53
N GLU A 455 -14.49 4.11 -10.16
CA GLU A 455 -14.73 2.68 -10.31
C GLU A 455 -14.86 1.94 -8.97
N PRO A 456 -13.88 2.00 -8.04
CA PRO A 456 -14.01 1.33 -6.76
C PRO A 456 -15.13 1.91 -5.88
N ALA A 457 -15.46 3.20 -6.01
CA ALA A 457 -16.60 3.78 -5.31
C ALA A 457 -17.94 3.21 -5.81
N VAL A 458 -18.10 3.07 -7.13
CA VAL A 458 -19.27 2.42 -7.74
C VAL A 458 -19.33 0.94 -7.36
N CYS A 459 -18.19 0.23 -7.37
CA CYS A 459 -18.13 -1.16 -6.92
C CYS A 459 -18.58 -1.30 -5.46
N ALA A 460 -18.09 -0.42 -4.58
CA ALA A 460 -18.54 -0.41 -3.18
C ALA A 460 -20.04 -0.18 -3.07
N LEU A 461 -20.61 0.81 -3.77
CA LEU A 461 -22.06 1.05 -3.80
C LEU A 461 -22.84 -0.16 -4.34
N ARG A 462 -22.33 -0.82 -5.38
CA ARG A 462 -22.93 -2.06 -5.91
C ARG A 462 -22.97 -3.16 -4.86
N HIS A 463 -21.92 -3.28 -4.04
CA HIS A 463 -21.91 -4.25 -2.94
C HIS A 463 -22.92 -3.87 -1.84
N LEU A 464 -22.98 -2.57 -1.47
CA LEU A 464 -23.89 -2.09 -0.42
C LEU A 464 -25.37 -2.17 -0.83
N THR A 465 -25.70 -2.18 -2.11
CA THR A 465 -27.08 -2.22 -2.62
C THR A 465 -27.59 -3.65 -2.86
N SER A 466 -26.88 -4.70 -2.39
CA SER A 466 -27.28 -6.08 -2.60
C SER A 466 -26.79 -7.05 -1.53
N ARG A 467 -27.59 -8.11 -1.27
CA ARG A 467 -27.24 -9.29 -0.48
C ARG A 467 -26.76 -8.99 0.96
N HIS A 468 -27.49 -8.15 1.68
CA HIS A 468 -27.34 -7.95 3.12
C HIS A 468 -28.62 -7.30 3.66
N PRO A 469 -28.87 -7.34 5.00
CA PRO A 469 -30.14 -6.86 5.58
C PRO A 469 -30.49 -5.42 5.22
N ASP A 470 -29.52 -4.51 5.14
CA ASP A 470 -29.75 -3.08 4.88
C ASP A 470 -29.62 -2.72 3.38
N ALA A 471 -29.70 -3.69 2.46
CA ALA A 471 -29.52 -3.45 1.02
C ALA A 471 -30.60 -2.48 0.47
N GLU A 472 -31.86 -2.65 0.87
CA GLU A 472 -32.96 -1.75 0.47
C GLU A 472 -32.76 -0.33 1.03
N VAL A 473 -32.29 -0.22 2.28
CA VAL A 473 -31.93 1.08 2.88
C VAL A 473 -30.84 1.76 2.04
N ALA A 474 -29.83 1.01 1.59
CA ALA A 474 -28.78 1.51 0.72
C ALA A 474 -29.33 1.96 -0.65
N GLN A 475 -30.23 1.18 -1.28
CA GLN A 475 -30.86 1.53 -2.54
C GLN A 475 -31.68 2.83 -2.43
N ASN A 476 -32.47 2.98 -1.37
CA ASN A 476 -33.22 4.20 -1.07
C ASN A 476 -32.29 5.40 -0.77
N SER A 477 -31.20 5.17 -0.04
CA SER A 477 -30.22 6.20 0.29
C SER A 477 -29.58 6.80 -0.98
N VAL A 478 -29.27 5.97 -1.99
CA VAL A 478 -28.76 6.48 -3.28
C VAL A 478 -29.72 7.47 -3.92
N ARG A 479 -31.02 7.20 -3.90
CA ARG A 479 -32.05 8.11 -4.43
C ARG A 479 -32.16 9.39 -3.61
N LEU A 480 -32.21 9.26 -2.29
CA LEU A 480 -32.37 10.38 -1.37
C LEU A 480 -31.20 11.38 -1.42
N HIS A 481 -30.01 10.91 -1.71
CA HIS A 481 -28.82 11.76 -1.87
C HIS A 481 -28.53 12.15 -3.34
N TYR A 482 -29.55 12.09 -4.21
CA TYR A 482 -29.46 12.50 -5.62
C TYR A 482 -28.35 11.79 -6.41
N GLY A 483 -28.01 10.55 -6.05
CA GLY A 483 -26.95 9.78 -6.69
C GLY A 483 -27.33 9.24 -8.07
N ILE A 484 -28.62 9.00 -8.35
CA ILE A 484 -29.08 8.35 -9.59
C ILE A 484 -28.61 9.09 -10.85
N PRO A 485 -28.82 10.41 -11.03
CA PRO A 485 -28.36 11.10 -12.23
C PRO A 485 -26.85 11.04 -12.44
N ALA A 486 -26.08 11.10 -11.34
CA ALA A 486 -24.62 11.00 -11.39
C ALA A 486 -24.18 9.61 -11.85
N ILE A 487 -24.79 8.55 -11.31
CA ILE A 487 -24.50 7.16 -11.66
C ILE A 487 -24.85 6.89 -13.14
N VAL A 488 -26.02 7.33 -13.59
CA VAL A 488 -26.46 7.14 -14.98
C VAL A 488 -25.54 7.87 -15.98
N LYS A 489 -24.94 8.98 -15.57
CA LYS A 489 -23.95 9.69 -16.40
C LYS A 489 -22.69 8.87 -16.66
N LEU A 490 -22.29 7.98 -15.74
CA LEU A 490 -21.06 7.18 -15.85
C LEU A 490 -21.10 6.11 -16.96
N ILE A 491 -22.28 5.76 -17.47
CA ILE A 491 -22.43 4.88 -18.64
C ILE A 491 -22.43 5.64 -19.97
N GLY A 492 -21.99 6.91 -19.99
CA GLY A 492 -21.84 7.72 -21.19
C GLY A 492 -20.49 7.54 -21.89
N GLN A 493 -20.36 8.13 -23.08
CA GLN A 493 -19.09 8.15 -23.82
C GLN A 493 -18.12 9.22 -23.26
N PRO A 494 -16.78 8.99 -23.31
CA PRO A 494 -16.08 7.78 -23.75
C PRO A 494 -16.25 6.64 -22.75
N TYR A 495 -16.37 5.39 -23.24
CA TYR A 495 -16.62 4.23 -22.38
C TYR A 495 -15.34 3.77 -21.68
N GLN A 496 -15.35 3.83 -20.36
CA GLN A 496 -14.40 3.15 -19.49
C GLN A 496 -15.01 1.81 -19.09
N TRP A 497 -14.68 0.73 -19.79
CA TRP A 497 -15.42 -0.54 -19.69
C TRP A 497 -15.49 -1.13 -18.27
N PRO A 498 -14.43 -1.10 -17.44
CA PRO A 498 -14.53 -1.55 -16.04
C PRO A 498 -15.52 -0.72 -15.21
N LEU A 499 -15.47 0.61 -15.33
CA LEU A 499 -16.41 1.52 -14.68
C LEU A 499 -17.85 1.31 -15.18
N VAL A 500 -18.03 1.16 -16.50
CA VAL A 500 -19.33 0.89 -17.13
C VAL A 500 -19.91 -0.42 -16.60
N LYS A 501 -19.14 -1.50 -16.57
CA LYS A 501 -19.54 -2.80 -16.00
C LYS A 501 -20.02 -2.67 -14.55
N ALA A 502 -19.23 -2.00 -13.71
CA ALA A 502 -19.60 -1.77 -12.32
C ALA A 502 -20.88 -0.95 -12.19
N THR A 503 -21.04 0.10 -13.02
CA THR A 503 -22.19 1.00 -13.00
C THR A 503 -23.47 0.30 -13.48
N ILE A 504 -23.41 -0.54 -14.51
CA ILE A 504 -24.56 -1.34 -14.95
C ILE A 504 -25.04 -2.26 -13.81
N GLY A 505 -24.08 -2.94 -13.14
CA GLY A 505 -24.41 -3.78 -11.97
C GLY A 505 -25.05 -3.00 -10.84
N LEU A 506 -24.60 -1.77 -10.60
CA LEU A 506 -25.22 -0.87 -9.60
C LEU A 506 -26.64 -0.46 -10.05
N ILE A 507 -26.82 -0.05 -11.30
CA ILE A 507 -28.16 0.31 -11.85
C ILE A 507 -29.13 -0.86 -11.70
N ARG A 508 -28.67 -2.09 -12.02
CA ARG A 508 -29.47 -3.31 -11.84
C ARG A 508 -29.94 -3.47 -10.37
N ASN A 509 -29.04 -3.26 -9.41
CA ASN A 509 -29.40 -3.35 -7.98
C ASN A 509 -30.38 -2.24 -7.57
N LEU A 510 -30.16 -1.01 -8.07
CA LEU A 510 -31.06 0.13 -7.78
C LEU A 510 -32.46 -0.08 -8.35
N ALA A 511 -32.57 -0.72 -9.50
CA ALA A 511 -33.83 -1.06 -10.16
C ALA A 511 -34.66 -2.09 -9.37
N LEU A 512 -34.06 -2.86 -8.44
CA LEU A 512 -34.82 -3.78 -7.56
C LEU A 512 -35.79 -3.03 -6.63
N CYS A 513 -35.50 -1.77 -6.31
CA CYS A 513 -36.41 -0.93 -5.51
C CYS A 513 -37.39 -0.20 -6.43
N PRO A 514 -38.69 -0.48 -6.37
CA PRO A 514 -39.68 0.17 -7.25
C PRO A 514 -39.69 1.70 -7.17
N ALA A 515 -39.40 2.27 -5.99
CA ALA A 515 -39.28 3.71 -5.80
C ALA A 515 -38.16 4.38 -6.63
N ASN A 516 -37.22 3.60 -7.15
CA ASN A 516 -36.15 4.09 -8.01
C ASN A 516 -36.49 4.04 -9.50
N HIS A 517 -37.60 3.39 -9.93
CA HIS A 517 -37.97 3.25 -11.34
C HIS A 517 -38.18 4.61 -12.01
N ALA A 518 -39.04 5.48 -11.47
CA ALA A 518 -39.24 6.80 -12.03
C ALA A 518 -37.99 7.68 -12.03
N PRO A 519 -37.20 7.79 -10.95
CA PRO A 519 -35.92 8.53 -10.99
C PRO A 519 -34.91 7.99 -12.00
N LEU A 520 -34.83 6.66 -12.21
CA LEU A 520 -33.95 6.06 -13.22
C LEU A 520 -34.46 6.38 -14.64
N HIS A 521 -35.78 6.31 -14.86
CA HIS A 521 -36.40 6.69 -16.13
C HIS A 521 -36.12 8.17 -16.45
N ASP A 522 -36.37 9.08 -15.50
CA ASP A 522 -36.17 10.52 -15.67
C ASP A 522 -34.69 10.88 -15.94
N ALA A 523 -33.75 10.09 -15.41
CA ALA A 523 -32.33 10.22 -15.70
C ALA A 523 -31.96 9.71 -17.09
N GLY A 524 -32.88 9.11 -17.87
CA GLY A 524 -32.67 8.59 -19.22
C GLY A 524 -31.80 7.33 -19.24
N VAL A 525 -31.97 6.44 -18.26
CA VAL A 525 -31.17 5.22 -18.14
C VAL A 525 -31.46 4.23 -19.28
N ILE A 526 -32.72 4.10 -19.71
CA ILE A 526 -33.16 3.10 -20.69
C ILE A 526 -32.50 3.33 -22.04
N PRO A 527 -32.60 4.52 -22.70
CA PRO A 527 -31.97 4.72 -23.99
C PRO A 527 -30.43 4.55 -23.93
N ARG A 528 -29.79 4.88 -22.81
CA ARG A 528 -28.34 4.67 -22.64
C ARG A 528 -27.98 3.20 -22.52
N LEU A 529 -28.75 2.42 -21.76
CA LEU A 529 -28.55 0.96 -21.64
C LEU A 529 -28.76 0.28 -22.99
N VAL A 530 -29.78 0.69 -23.76
CA VAL A 530 -30.02 0.13 -25.11
C VAL A 530 -28.90 0.46 -26.09
N GLN A 531 -28.42 1.72 -26.10
CA GLN A 531 -27.27 2.11 -26.94
C GLN A 531 -26.03 1.30 -26.58
N LEU A 532 -25.78 1.13 -25.29
CA LEU A 532 -24.63 0.37 -24.78
C LEU A 532 -24.74 -1.12 -25.12
N LEU A 533 -25.95 -1.69 -25.01
CA LEU A 533 -26.26 -3.07 -25.36
C LEU A 533 -25.98 -3.34 -26.85
N VAL A 534 -26.51 -2.47 -27.73
CA VAL A 534 -26.26 -2.59 -29.18
C VAL A 534 -24.76 -2.53 -29.50
N LYS A 535 -24.06 -1.59 -28.91
CA LYS A 535 -22.61 -1.41 -29.08
C LYS A 535 -21.84 -2.65 -28.64
N ALA A 536 -22.10 -3.11 -27.39
CA ALA A 536 -21.41 -4.27 -26.82
C ALA A 536 -21.71 -5.56 -27.62
N HIS A 537 -22.95 -5.74 -28.07
CA HIS A 537 -23.34 -6.89 -28.87
C HIS A 537 -22.62 -6.90 -30.24
N GLN A 538 -22.53 -5.75 -30.92
CA GLN A 538 -21.78 -5.62 -32.17
C GLN A 538 -20.29 -5.88 -31.99
N ASP A 539 -19.69 -5.39 -30.86
CA ASP A 539 -18.28 -5.60 -30.57
C ASP A 539 -18.02 -7.09 -30.23
N ALA A 540 -18.92 -7.75 -29.47
CA ALA A 540 -18.85 -9.19 -29.20
C ALA A 540 -18.90 -10.02 -30.51
N GLN A 541 -19.82 -9.69 -31.44
CA GLN A 541 -19.89 -10.35 -32.75
C GLN A 541 -18.62 -10.13 -33.58
N ARG A 542 -18.06 -8.95 -33.59
CA ARG A 542 -16.79 -8.66 -34.28
C ARG A 542 -15.64 -9.48 -33.73
N HIS A 543 -15.54 -9.58 -32.39
CA HIS A 543 -14.52 -10.40 -31.76
C HIS A 543 -14.67 -11.89 -32.11
N ALA A 544 -15.89 -12.40 -32.09
CA ALA A 544 -16.17 -13.78 -32.48
C ALA A 544 -15.80 -14.05 -33.94
N ALA A 545 -16.11 -13.12 -34.86
CA ALA A 545 -15.82 -13.23 -36.29
C ALA A 545 -14.31 -13.10 -36.61
N SER A 546 -13.55 -12.33 -35.83
CA SER A 546 -12.12 -12.08 -36.10
C SER A 546 -11.20 -13.22 -35.64
N GLY A 547 -11.68 -14.21 -34.88
CA GLY A 547 -10.90 -15.33 -34.38
C GLY A 547 -9.72 -14.92 -33.49
N THR A 548 -9.69 -13.66 -33.00
CA THR A 548 -8.64 -13.15 -32.15
C THR A 548 -8.70 -13.79 -30.76
N GLN A 549 -7.54 -14.28 -30.28
CA GLN A 549 -7.40 -14.92 -28.96
C GLN A 549 -7.63 -13.98 -27.76
N GLN A 550 -7.95 -12.71 -27.97
CA GLN A 550 -8.22 -11.75 -26.89
C GLN A 550 -9.67 -11.27 -26.93
N PRO A 551 -10.59 -11.95 -26.22
CA PRO A 551 -12.00 -11.55 -26.14
C PRO A 551 -12.24 -10.34 -25.20
N TYR A 552 -11.20 -9.70 -24.69
CA TYR A 552 -11.29 -8.66 -23.70
C TYR A 552 -10.98 -7.28 -24.27
N THR A 553 -11.84 -6.31 -24.00
CA THR A 553 -11.57 -4.88 -24.20
C THR A 553 -11.37 -4.26 -22.84
N ASP A 554 -10.21 -3.67 -22.58
CA ASP A 554 -9.84 -3.12 -21.27
C ASP A 554 -10.05 -4.11 -20.08
N GLY A 555 -9.85 -5.40 -20.32
CA GLY A 555 -10.03 -6.45 -19.30
C GLY A 555 -11.49 -6.87 -19.08
N VAL A 556 -12.45 -6.39 -19.89
CA VAL A 556 -13.88 -6.72 -19.80
C VAL A 556 -14.32 -7.46 -21.06
N ARG A 557 -15.09 -8.53 -20.91
CA ARG A 557 -15.74 -9.22 -22.02
C ARG A 557 -17.01 -8.47 -22.41
N MET A 558 -17.24 -8.29 -23.70
CA MET A 558 -18.44 -7.58 -24.18
C MET A 558 -19.72 -8.34 -23.85
N GLU A 559 -19.68 -9.66 -23.78
CA GLU A 559 -20.80 -10.51 -23.33
C GLU A 559 -21.26 -10.16 -21.90
N GLU A 560 -20.34 -9.75 -21.02
CA GLU A 560 -20.68 -9.33 -19.65
C GLU A 560 -21.44 -7.99 -19.65
N ILE A 561 -21.12 -7.11 -20.58
CA ILE A 561 -21.85 -5.85 -20.77
C ILE A 561 -23.24 -6.14 -21.36
N VAL A 562 -23.33 -7.02 -22.35
CA VAL A 562 -24.61 -7.47 -22.95
C VAL A 562 -25.51 -8.05 -21.88
N GLU A 563 -25.01 -9.00 -21.08
CA GLU A 563 -25.74 -9.62 -19.98
C GLU A 563 -26.20 -8.58 -18.95
N GLY A 564 -25.28 -7.70 -18.52
CA GLY A 564 -25.56 -6.67 -17.52
C GLY A 564 -26.64 -5.69 -17.99
N CYS A 565 -26.54 -5.17 -19.22
CA CYS A 565 -27.53 -4.24 -19.79
C CYS A 565 -28.89 -4.91 -19.92
N THR A 566 -28.93 -6.13 -20.48
CA THR A 566 -30.18 -6.89 -20.66
C THR A 566 -30.80 -7.21 -19.30
N GLY A 567 -29.98 -7.61 -18.30
CA GLY A 567 -30.48 -7.87 -16.94
C GLY A 567 -31.01 -6.62 -16.23
N ALA A 568 -30.43 -5.45 -16.45
CA ALA A 568 -30.94 -4.20 -15.93
C ALA A 568 -32.27 -3.79 -16.59
N LEU A 569 -32.35 -3.94 -17.92
CA LEU A 569 -33.57 -3.70 -18.68
C LEU A 569 -34.69 -4.68 -18.29
N HIS A 570 -34.39 -5.94 -17.98
CA HIS A 570 -35.35 -6.91 -17.45
C HIS A 570 -36.05 -6.41 -16.18
N ILE A 571 -35.25 -5.92 -15.20
CA ILE A 571 -35.83 -5.46 -13.95
C ILE A 571 -36.61 -4.15 -14.15
N LEU A 572 -36.09 -3.23 -14.98
CA LEU A 572 -36.77 -1.98 -15.30
C LEU A 572 -38.09 -2.21 -16.04
N ALA A 573 -38.18 -3.25 -16.90
CA ALA A 573 -39.38 -3.60 -17.66
C ALA A 573 -40.57 -4.06 -16.79
N ARG A 574 -40.37 -4.32 -15.51
CA ARG A 574 -41.49 -4.56 -14.55
C ARG A 574 -42.40 -3.37 -14.39
N ASP A 575 -41.89 -2.16 -14.57
CA ASP A 575 -42.67 -0.92 -14.55
C ASP A 575 -43.30 -0.66 -15.93
N PRO A 576 -44.61 -0.37 -16.02
CA PRO A 576 -45.31 -0.16 -17.29
C PRO A 576 -44.77 1.01 -18.13
N MET A 577 -44.32 2.10 -17.50
CA MET A 577 -43.76 3.25 -18.21
C MET A 577 -42.42 2.88 -18.85
N ASN A 578 -41.58 2.18 -18.11
CA ASN A 578 -40.32 1.70 -18.58
C ASN A 578 -40.48 0.66 -19.73
N ARG A 579 -41.48 -0.25 -19.61
CA ARG A 579 -41.79 -1.21 -20.68
C ARG A 579 -42.13 -0.50 -21.99
N MET A 580 -43.00 0.51 -21.93
CA MET A 580 -43.38 1.30 -23.09
C MET A 580 -42.20 1.98 -23.75
N GLU A 581 -41.25 2.52 -22.94
CA GLU A 581 -40.03 3.14 -23.49
C GLU A 581 -39.10 2.10 -24.15
N ILE A 582 -38.89 0.93 -23.50
CA ILE A 582 -38.10 -0.16 -24.03
C ILE A 582 -38.70 -0.65 -25.36
N TYR A 583 -40.03 -0.79 -25.44
CA TYR A 583 -40.74 -1.18 -26.67
C TYR A 583 -40.58 -0.14 -27.78
N LYS A 584 -40.75 1.16 -27.47
CA LYS A 584 -40.58 2.25 -28.47
C LYS A 584 -39.18 2.34 -29.06
N LEU A 585 -38.17 1.88 -28.35
CA LEU A 585 -36.78 1.83 -28.84
C LEU A 585 -36.52 0.67 -29.83
N ASN A 586 -37.55 -0.09 -30.24
CA ASN A 586 -37.48 -1.22 -31.18
C ASN A 586 -36.39 -2.27 -30.76
N THR A 587 -36.44 -2.69 -29.50
CA THR A 587 -35.43 -3.58 -28.88
C THR A 587 -35.77 -5.06 -29.04
N ILE A 588 -37.02 -5.42 -29.39
CA ILE A 588 -37.50 -6.81 -29.47
C ILE A 588 -36.64 -7.65 -30.44
N PRO A 589 -36.32 -7.20 -31.69
CA PRO A 589 -35.48 -8.00 -32.60
C PRO A 589 -34.12 -8.35 -31.98
N LEU A 590 -33.54 -7.42 -31.20
CA LEU A 590 -32.26 -7.66 -30.54
C LEU A 590 -32.41 -8.70 -29.42
N PHE A 591 -33.44 -8.62 -28.58
CA PHE A 591 -33.66 -9.60 -27.52
C PHE A 591 -33.95 -11.00 -28.09
N VAL A 592 -34.70 -11.10 -29.21
CA VAL A 592 -34.93 -12.37 -29.90
C VAL A 592 -33.60 -12.94 -30.43
N GLN A 593 -32.74 -12.10 -31.00
CA GLN A 593 -31.41 -12.54 -31.43
C GLN A 593 -30.55 -13.06 -30.27
N LEU A 594 -30.65 -12.43 -29.07
CA LEU A 594 -29.91 -12.84 -27.87
C LEU A 594 -30.38 -14.18 -27.28
N LEU A 595 -31.58 -14.69 -27.62
CA LEU A 595 -32.00 -16.04 -27.24
C LEU A 595 -31.12 -17.14 -27.87
N TYR A 596 -30.46 -16.85 -29.01
CA TYR A 596 -29.50 -17.75 -29.67
C TYR A 596 -28.06 -17.62 -29.12
N SER A 597 -27.85 -16.82 -28.06
CA SER A 597 -26.51 -16.63 -27.47
C SER A 597 -25.94 -17.95 -26.95
N PRO A 598 -24.63 -18.24 -27.16
CA PRO A 598 -23.97 -19.39 -26.52
C PRO A 598 -23.83 -19.24 -24.98
N VAL A 599 -24.13 -18.07 -24.44
CA VAL A 599 -24.04 -17.78 -23.00
C VAL A 599 -25.42 -17.91 -22.37
N GLU A 600 -25.60 -18.94 -21.54
CA GLU A 600 -26.87 -19.28 -20.90
C GLU A 600 -27.50 -18.11 -20.12
N ASN A 601 -26.68 -17.34 -19.41
CA ASN A 601 -27.17 -16.18 -18.68
C ASN A 601 -27.76 -15.08 -19.59
N ILE A 602 -27.19 -14.90 -20.78
CA ILE A 602 -27.74 -13.95 -21.78
C ILE A 602 -29.08 -14.45 -22.25
N GLN A 603 -29.22 -15.76 -22.54
CA GLN A 603 -30.50 -16.36 -22.90
C GLN A 603 -31.55 -16.10 -21.79
N ARG A 604 -31.17 -16.35 -20.53
CA ARG A 604 -32.06 -16.18 -19.38
C ARG A 604 -32.57 -14.74 -19.24
N VAL A 605 -31.64 -13.76 -19.24
CA VAL A 605 -32.06 -12.36 -19.05
C VAL A 605 -32.83 -11.83 -20.28
N SER A 606 -32.54 -12.33 -21.48
CA SER A 606 -33.29 -11.96 -22.70
C SER A 606 -34.70 -12.53 -22.69
N ALA A 607 -34.87 -13.79 -22.34
CA ALA A 607 -36.18 -14.37 -22.12
C ALA A 607 -36.97 -13.65 -21.04
N GLY A 608 -36.27 -13.19 -19.94
CA GLY A 608 -36.86 -12.37 -18.89
C GLY A 608 -37.39 -11.01 -19.37
N VAL A 609 -36.61 -10.29 -20.19
CA VAL A 609 -37.08 -9.02 -20.79
C VAL A 609 -38.31 -9.23 -21.65
N LEU A 610 -38.24 -10.26 -22.55
CA LEU A 610 -39.36 -10.58 -23.41
C LEU A 610 -40.61 -11.00 -22.61
N CYS A 611 -40.44 -11.69 -21.50
CA CYS A 611 -41.53 -12.07 -20.60
C CYS A 611 -42.24 -10.83 -20.01
N GLU A 612 -41.48 -9.82 -19.57
CA GLU A 612 -42.05 -8.56 -19.07
C GLU A 612 -42.74 -7.78 -20.22
N LEU A 613 -42.10 -7.67 -21.39
CA LEU A 613 -42.65 -6.98 -22.55
C LEU A 613 -43.93 -7.66 -23.05
N ALA A 614 -44.00 -9.00 -23.05
CA ALA A 614 -45.17 -9.76 -23.51
C ALA A 614 -46.44 -9.57 -22.66
N GLN A 615 -46.36 -8.83 -21.52
CA GLN A 615 -47.54 -8.41 -20.79
C GLN A 615 -48.43 -7.42 -21.59
N ASP A 616 -47.79 -6.70 -22.51
CA ASP A 616 -48.47 -5.76 -23.40
C ASP A 616 -48.75 -6.47 -24.76
N LYS A 617 -49.99 -6.49 -25.20
CA LYS A 617 -50.43 -7.23 -26.39
C LYS A 617 -49.67 -6.88 -27.66
N GLU A 618 -49.49 -5.58 -27.93
CA GLU A 618 -48.75 -5.10 -29.09
C GLU A 618 -47.28 -5.61 -29.09
N ALA A 619 -46.66 -5.68 -27.91
CA ALA A 619 -45.33 -6.22 -27.78
C ALA A 619 -45.34 -7.75 -27.97
N ALA A 620 -46.33 -8.48 -27.42
CA ALA A 620 -46.46 -9.93 -27.64
C ALA A 620 -46.63 -10.29 -29.13
N ASP A 621 -47.44 -9.54 -29.86
CA ASP A 621 -47.60 -9.73 -31.32
C ASP A 621 -46.29 -9.43 -32.07
N THR A 622 -45.53 -8.43 -31.65
CA THR A 622 -44.22 -8.10 -32.22
C THR A 622 -43.19 -9.19 -31.92
N ILE A 623 -43.16 -9.73 -30.70
CA ILE A 623 -42.27 -10.84 -30.32
C ILE A 623 -42.51 -12.07 -31.17
N ASP A 624 -43.79 -12.41 -31.45
CA ASP A 624 -44.13 -13.52 -32.31
C ASP A 624 -43.76 -13.25 -33.77
N ALA A 625 -44.02 -12.04 -34.27
CA ALA A 625 -43.68 -11.63 -35.63
C ALA A 625 -42.16 -11.71 -35.91
N GLU A 626 -41.33 -11.42 -34.91
CA GLU A 626 -39.86 -11.53 -34.95
C GLU A 626 -39.36 -12.99 -34.85
N GLY A 627 -40.26 -13.97 -34.73
CA GLY A 627 -39.93 -15.41 -34.77
C GLY A 627 -39.37 -15.95 -33.45
N ALA A 628 -39.70 -15.34 -32.31
CA ALA A 628 -39.23 -15.78 -31.00
C ALA A 628 -39.73 -17.19 -30.61
N SER A 629 -40.83 -17.66 -31.18
CA SER A 629 -41.44 -18.95 -30.83
C SER A 629 -40.49 -20.13 -30.99
N ALA A 630 -39.64 -20.18 -32.01
CA ALA A 630 -38.69 -21.27 -32.23
C ALA A 630 -37.61 -21.36 -31.13
N PRO A 631 -36.81 -20.34 -30.85
CA PRO A 631 -35.80 -20.40 -29.80
C PRO A 631 -36.42 -20.57 -28.41
N LEU A 632 -37.59 -19.98 -28.15
CA LEU A 632 -38.28 -20.17 -26.86
C LEU A 632 -38.71 -21.61 -26.62
N MET A 633 -39.16 -22.32 -27.64
CA MET A 633 -39.49 -23.76 -27.55
C MET A 633 -38.24 -24.59 -27.20
N GLU A 634 -37.10 -24.28 -27.75
CA GLU A 634 -35.82 -24.93 -27.38
C GLU A 634 -35.44 -24.62 -25.91
N LEU A 635 -35.63 -23.36 -25.47
CA LEU A 635 -35.29 -22.91 -24.11
C LEU A 635 -36.22 -23.49 -23.01
N LEU A 636 -37.40 -24.01 -23.35
CA LEU A 636 -38.23 -24.79 -22.43
C LEU A 636 -37.48 -26.02 -21.87
N HIS A 637 -36.52 -26.53 -22.60
CA HIS A 637 -35.71 -27.68 -22.23
C HIS A 637 -34.38 -27.31 -21.60
N SER A 638 -34.16 -26.04 -21.32
CA SER A 638 -32.95 -25.55 -20.62
C SER A 638 -32.82 -26.20 -19.23
N HIS A 639 -31.58 -26.51 -18.84
CA HIS A 639 -31.26 -26.96 -17.47
C HIS A 639 -31.45 -25.83 -16.43
N ASN A 640 -31.46 -24.59 -16.90
CA ASN A 640 -31.72 -23.43 -16.04
C ASN A 640 -33.22 -23.23 -15.90
N GLU A 641 -33.74 -23.50 -14.72
CA GLU A 641 -35.17 -23.39 -14.39
C GLU A 641 -35.73 -22.00 -14.69
N GLY A 642 -34.97 -20.94 -14.37
CA GLY A 642 -35.38 -19.56 -14.67
C GLY A 642 -35.52 -19.28 -16.16
N THR A 643 -34.62 -19.82 -16.99
CA THR A 643 -34.70 -19.74 -18.46
C THR A 643 -35.93 -20.44 -19.00
N ALA A 644 -36.17 -21.65 -18.57
CA ALA A 644 -37.35 -22.41 -18.97
C ALA A 644 -38.66 -21.74 -18.52
N THR A 645 -38.70 -21.20 -17.31
CA THR A 645 -39.86 -20.47 -16.80
C THR A 645 -40.19 -19.21 -17.58
N TYR A 646 -39.18 -18.38 -17.90
CA TYR A 646 -39.41 -17.19 -18.75
C TYR A 646 -39.84 -17.56 -20.15
N ALA A 647 -39.20 -18.56 -20.76
CA ALA A 647 -39.60 -19.05 -22.09
C ALA A 647 -41.05 -19.54 -22.10
N ALA A 648 -41.47 -20.29 -21.08
CA ALA A 648 -42.83 -20.77 -20.92
C ALA A 648 -43.83 -19.62 -20.81
N ALA A 649 -43.51 -18.59 -19.98
CA ALA A 649 -44.39 -17.45 -19.80
C ALA A 649 -44.56 -16.63 -21.09
N VAL A 650 -43.49 -16.40 -21.86
CA VAL A 650 -43.59 -15.72 -23.17
C VAL A 650 -44.43 -16.50 -24.14
N LEU A 651 -44.19 -17.81 -24.32
CA LEU A 651 -44.95 -18.67 -25.20
C LEU A 651 -46.42 -18.72 -24.83
N PHE A 652 -46.72 -18.76 -23.55
CA PHE A 652 -48.11 -18.68 -23.06
C PHE A 652 -48.77 -17.40 -23.53
N ARG A 653 -48.15 -16.23 -23.31
CA ARG A 653 -48.68 -14.92 -23.69
C ARG A 653 -48.91 -14.79 -25.21
N ILE A 654 -47.91 -15.21 -26.02
CA ILE A 654 -48.00 -15.20 -27.46
C ILE A 654 -49.18 -16.11 -27.96
N SER A 655 -49.46 -17.20 -27.23
CA SER A 655 -50.48 -18.19 -27.63
C SER A 655 -51.92 -17.73 -27.31
N GLU A 656 -52.15 -16.72 -26.46
CA GLU A 656 -53.47 -16.34 -26.00
C GLU A 656 -54.46 -16.06 -27.13
N ASP A 657 -54.03 -15.36 -28.18
CA ASP A 657 -54.86 -15.01 -29.36
C ASP A 657 -54.65 -15.92 -30.59
N LYS A 658 -53.93 -17.02 -30.47
CA LYS A 658 -53.69 -17.95 -31.57
C LYS A 658 -54.79 -19.00 -31.70
N ASN A 659 -54.80 -19.65 -32.89
CA ASN A 659 -55.76 -20.69 -33.15
C ASN A 659 -55.68 -21.85 -32.14
N PRO A 660 -56.78 -22.62 -31.93
CA PRO A 660 -56.80 -23.68 -30.93
C PRO A 660 -55.74 -24.77 -31.13
N ASP A 661 -55.30 -25.06 -32.33
CA ASP A 661 -54.29 -26.06 -32.61
C ASP A 661 -52.88 -25.60 -32.18
N TYR A 662 -52.58 -24.32 -32.35
CA TYR A 662 -51.34 -23.73 -31.88
C TYR A 662 -51.30 -23.72 -30.34
N ARG A 663 -52.37 -23.24 -29.70
CA ARG A 663 -52.51 -23.26 -28.24
C ARG A 663 -52.38 -24.66 -27.65
N LYS A 664 -52.97 -25.68 -28.29
CA LYS A 664 -52.86 -27.06 -27.88
C LYS A 664 -51.42 -27.57 -27.97
N ARG A 665 -50.69 -27.25 -29.04
CA ARG A 665 -49.28 -27.63 -29.18
C ARG A 665 -48.41 -26.97 -28.07
N VAL A 666 -48.55 -25.67 -27.88
CA VAL A 666 -47.82 -24.95 -26.83
C VAL A 666 -48.15 -25.53 -25.44
N SER A 667 -49.43 -25.80 -25.14
CA SER A 667 -49.86 -26.41 -23.89
C SER A 667 -49.22 -27.78 -23.66
N VAL A 668 -49.14 -28.63 -24.71
CA VAL A 668 -48.48 -29.94 -24.61
C VAL A 668 -46.99 -29.80 -24.34
N GLU A 669 -46.29 -28.88 -25.03
CA GLU A 669 -44.88 -28.66 -24.79
C GLU A 669 -44.59 -28.07 -23.39
N LEU A 670 -45.39 -27.10 -22.95
CA LEU A 670 -45.30 -26.54 -21.58
C LEU A 670 -45.50 -27.64 -20.53
N THR A 671 -46.49 -28.50 -20.71
CA THR A 671 -46.77 -29.62 -19.81
C THR A 671 -45.58 -30.59 -19.78
N ASN A 672 -45.06 -30.97 -20.98
CA ASN A 672 -43.89 -31.83 -21.05
C ASN A 672 -42.66 -31.22 -20.40
N ALA A 673 -42.42 -29.94 -20.51
CA ALA A 673 -41.28 -29.25 -19.90
C ALA A 673 -41.38 -29.19 -18.39
N ILE A 674 -42.58 -28.85 -17.86
CA ILE A 674 -42.81 -28.72 -16.39
C ILE A 674 -42.70 -30.07 -15.67
N PHE A 675 -43.30 -31.13 -16.26
CA PHE A 675 -43.37 -32.44 -15.60
C PHE A 675 -42.25 -33.41 -16.00
N ARG A 676 -41.32 -33.00 -16.82
CA ARG A 676 -40.19 -33.85 -17.28
C ARG A 676 -39.28 -34.29 -16.13
N GLN A 677 -39.17 -33.51 -15.09
CA GLN A 677 -38.28 -33.74 -13.94
C GLN A 677 -39.02 -34.46 -12.78
N ASP A 678 -40.34 -34.45 -12.75
CA ASP A 678 -41.13 -35.11 -11.74
C ASP A 678 -42.35 -35.88 -12.33
N PRO A 679 -42.15 -37.11 -12.77
CA PRO A 679 -43.23 -37.95 -13.27
C PRO A 679 -44.37 -38.18 -12.28
N ALA A 680 -44.07 -38.19 -10.97
CA ALA A 680 -45.07 -38.38 -9.92
C ALA A 680 -45.99 -37.14 -9.79
N ALA A 681 -45.45 -35.95 -9.94
CA ALA A 681 -46.22 -34.71 -10.00
C ALA A 681 -47.16 -34.69 -11.24
N TRP A 682 -46.74 -35.28 -12.38
CA TRP A 682 -47.58 -35.46 -13.58
C TRP A 682 -48.76 -36.38 -13.30
N GLU A 683 -48.53 -37.53 -12.70
CA GLU A 683 -49.62 -38.48 -12.33
C GLU A 683 -50.60 -37.86 -11.34
N ALA A 684 -50.09 -37.08 -10.37
CA ALA A 684 -50.92 -36.34 -9.42
C ALA A 684 -51.75 -35.27 -10.10
N ALA A 685 -51.17 -34.52 -11.04
CA ALA A 685 -51.88 -33.49 -11.82
C ALA A 685 -52.94 -34.10 -12.73
N GLN A 686 -52.68 -35.24 -13.38
CA GLN A 686 -53.67 -35.96 -14.17
C GLN A 686 -54.84 -36.46 -13.33
N SER A 687 -54.59 -36.89 -12.10
CA SER A 687 -55.64 -37.35 -11.17
C SER A 687 -56.56 -36.21 -10.66
N MET A 688 -56.11 -34.95 -10.76
CA MET A 688 -56.86 -33.77 -10.39
C MET A 688 -57.68 -33.13 -11.50
N ILE A 689 -57.51 -33.58 -12.76
CA ILE A 689 -58.33 -33.06 -13.91
C ILE A 689 -59.60 -33.92 -13.91
N PRO A 690 -60.83 -33.32 -13.68
CA PRO A 690 -62.08 -34.02 -13.83
C PRO A 690 -62.25 -34.38 -15.32
N ILE A 691 -62.32 -35.66 -15.62
CA ILE A 691 -62.69 -36.13 -16.97
C ILE A 691 -64.19 -35.90 -17.13
N GLY A 692 -64.57 -34.81 -17.76
CA GLY A 692 -65.96 -34.63 -18.24
C GLY A 692 -66.52 -33.25 -17.93
N GLU A 693 -66.42 -32.33 -18.88
CA GLU A 693 -67.50 -31.64 -19.57
C GLU A 693 -66.94 -30.52 -20.44
N PRO A 694 -67.50 -30.18 -21.60
CA PRO A 694 -67.00 -29.10 -22.46
C PRO A 694 -67.23 -27.77 -21.76
N TYR A 695 -66.22 -26.93 -21.83
CA TYR A 695 -66.22 -25.57 -21.28
C TYR A 695 -67.47 -24.81 -21.75
N ALA A 696 -68.40 -24.49 -20.81
CA ALA A 696 -69.32 -23.44 -20.96
C ALA A 696 -68.62 -22.12 -20.75
N ASP A 697 -68.87 -21.16 -21.63
CA ASP A 697 -68.40 -19.80 -21.53
C ASP A 697 -68.79 -19.21 -20.14
N ASP A 698 -67.89 -19.08 -19.23
CA ASP A 698 -68.08 -18.38 -18.00
C ASP A 698 -67.13 -17.18 -17.97
N ASP A 699 -67.69 -16.01 -18.30
CA ASP A 699 -67.04 -14.69 -18.38
C ASP A 699 -66.50 -14.18 -17.04
N ASN A 700 -66.27 -15.06 -16.06
CA ASN A 700 -65.80 -14.70 -14.70
C ASN A 700 -64.51 -15.36 -14.27
N TYR A 701 -63.70 -15.85 -15.16
CA TYR A 701 -62.37 -16.35 -14.80
C TYR A 701 -61.40 -15.18 -14.73
N ARG A 702 -61.34 -14.50 -13.57
CA ARG A 702 -60.14 -13.72 -13.19
C ARG A 702 -59.02 -14.71 -12.92
N PRO A 703 -57.89 -14.65 -13.64
CA PRO A 703 -56.74 -15.44 -13.29
C PRO A 703 -56.31 -15.03 -11.88
N MET A 704 -56.33 -15.98 -10.95
CA MET A 704 -55.64 -15.80 -9.65
C MET A 704 -54.13 -15.77 -9.89
N TYR A 705 -53.62 -14.72 -10.47
CA TYR A 705 -52.26 -14.28 -10.26
C TYR A 705 -52.31 -13.28 -9.11
N HIS A 706 -52.45 -13.80 -7.90
CA HIS A 706 -52.09 -13.06 -6.72
C HIS A 706 -50.55 -12.98 -6.69
N ASP A 707 -50.11 -11.79 -6.65
CA ASP A 707 -48.86 -11.18 -6.29
C ASP A 707 -48.08 -11.84 -5.15
N GLU A 708 -47.70 -13.09 -5.25
CA GLU A 708 -46.77 -13.69 -4.25
C GLU A 708 -46.27 -15.03 -4.79
N ILE A 709 -45.45 -15.00 -5.86
CA ILE A 709 -44.30 -15.89 -5.86
C ILE A 709 -43.28 -15.20 -4.94
N PRO A 710 -42.95 -15.79 -3.78
CA PRO A 710 -41.98 -15.21 -2.90
C PRO A 710 -40.67 -15.00 -3.67
N LEU A 711 -40.30 -13.74 -3.89
CA LEU A 711 -39.01 -13.36 -4.49
C LEU A 711 -37.81 -13.88 -3.71
N ASP A 712 -38.04 -14.39 -2.49
CA ASP A 712 -37.02 -14.97 -1.63
C ASP A 712 -36.39 -16.28 -2.15
N HIS A 713 -37.06 -17.01 -3.03
CA HIS A 713 -36.49 -18.22 -3.64
C HIS A 713 -35.87 -18.00 -5.03
N MET A 714 -36.20 -16.91 -5.72
CA MET A 714 -35.52 -16.56 -6.97
C MET A 714 -34.18 -15.82 -6.77
N GLY A 715 -33.92 -15.35 -5.58
CA GLY A 715 -32.63 -14.71 -5.22
C GLY A 715 -31.47 -15.69 -5.03
N ASP A 716 -31.78 -16.97 -4.77
CA ASP A 716 -30.77 -18.02 -4.49
C ASP A 716 -30.27 -18.74 -5.76
N LEU A 717 -30.88 -18.46 -6.92
CA LEU A 717 -30.47 -19.03 -8.22
C LEU A 717 -29.57 -18.09 -9.03
N GLU A 718 -28.92 -17.12 -8.42
CA GLU A 718 -27.77 -16.54 -9.12
C GLU A 718 -26.67 -17.62 -9.07
N PRO A 719 -26.14 -18.04 -10.27
CA PRO A 719 -24.94 -18.84 -10.26
C PRO A 719 -23.91 -18.10 -9.41
N ASP A 720 -23.17 -18.84 -8.60
CA ASP A 720 -21.88 -18.40 -8.11
C ASP A 720 -21.12 -17.75 -9.28
N TYR A 721 -21.34 -16.45 -9.51
CA TYR A 721 -20.25 -15.62 -9.91
C TYR A 721 -19.33 -15.60 -8.68
N ALA A 722 -18.64 -16.70 -8.44
CA ALA A 722 -17.23 -16.58 -8.22
C ALA A 722 -16.79 -15.69 -9.39
N ILE A 723 -16.87 -14.40 -9.20
CA ILE A 723 -15.82 -13.55 -9.73
C ILE A 723 -14.61 -14.24 -9.10
N ASP A 724 -14.07 -15.21 -9.85
CA ASP A 724 -12.68 -15.60 -9.72
C ASP A 724 -12.01 -14.29 -9.47
N GLY A 725 -11.47 -14.18 -8.27
CA GLY A 725 -11.07 -12.93 -7.72
C GLY A 725 -10.43 -12.14 -8.81
N TYR A 726 -10.61 -10.86 -8.79
CA TYR A 726 -9.72 -9.98 -9.51
C TYR A 726 -8.32 -10.56 -9.33
N SER A 727 -8.03 -11.62 -10.08
CA SER A 727 -6.68 -12.05 -10.36
C SER A 727 -6.21 -10.94 -11.23
N ASP A 728 -5.55 -10.04 -10.57
CA ASP A 728 -4.83 -8.88 -11.04
C ASP A 728 -3.79 -9.32 -12.10
N HIS A 729 -4.29 -9.72 -13.27
CA HIS A 729 -3.50 -9.82 -14.50
C HIS A 729 -3.53 -8.51 -15.27
N GLY A 730 -4.16 -7.49 -14.71
CA GLY A 730 -4.18 -6.11 -15.13
C GLY A 730 -3.69 -5.15 -14.07
N GLY A 731 -3.01 -5.62 -13.01
CA GLY A 731 -2.24 -4.76 -12.12
C GLY A 731 -1.24 -4.00 -12.96
N ARG A 732 -1.65 -2.84 -13.49
CA ARG A 732 -0.68 -1.80 -13.79
C ARG A 732 0.15 -1.69 -12.53
N LEU A 733 1.34 -2.26 -12.56
CA LEU A 733 2.44 -1.84 -11.73
C LEU A 733 2.49 -0.32 -11.92
N TYR A 734 1.83 0.42 -11.03
CA TYR A 734 2.21 1.79 -10.78
C TYR A 734 3.64 1.68 -10.25
N ALA A 735 4.58 1.57 -11.20
CA ALA A 735 5.95 1.90 -10.93
C ALA A 735 5.89 3.29 -10.31
N ASP A 736 6.31 3.39 -9.07
CA ASP A 736 6.51 4.62 -8.34
C ASP A 736 7.47 5.52 -9.16
N ASN A 737 6.97 6.23 -10.17
CA ASN A 737 7.67 7.33 -10.81
C ASN A 737 7.60 8.61 -9.97
N ASN A 738 7.01 8.58 -8.77
CA ASN A 738 6.90 9.70 -7.84
C ASN A 738 7.72 9.51 -6.56
N MET A 739 8.87 8.85 -6.63
CA MET A 739 9.82 8.81 -5.50
C MET A 739 11.09 9.62 -5.80
N MET A 740 10.99 10.70 -6.57
CA MET A 740 12.01 11.75 -6.63
C MET A 740 11.33 13.11 -6.51
N ALA A 741 10.98 13.50 -5.30
CA ALA A 741 10.90 14.87 -4.82
C ALA A 741 10.95 14.83 -3.27
#